data_3ffe13a14d5225c6d175f1bceb40ae10
#
_entry.id   3ffe13a14d5225c6d175f1bceb40ae10
#
_cell.length_a   1.000
_cell.length_b   1.000
_cell.length_c   1.000
_cell.angle_alpha   90.00
_cell.angle_beta   90.00
_cell.angle_gamma   90.00
#
_symmetry.space_group_name_H-M   'P 1'
#
loop_
_entity.id
_entity.type
_entity.pdbx_description
1 polymer ?
#
loop_
_entity_poly.entity_id
_entity_poly.type
_entity_poly.pdbx_seq_one_letter_code
_entity_poly.pdbx_strand_id
1 'polypeptide(L)'
;DQNNGVMIDENNSASGYDHSATAAAGGFMYIGHSVAEFNIAADKTLVIGNTSNDGAIDSLAGTGVIVKEGAGELVLNADNNAFTGEMSIQNGEVTLGRSDELMNVGDTHCQSDPQDCFGLMVGSTVHSEYQAELNVGNTQQTFVHSLTGFANGILNIDAGGNVTVNQGGFSGSIQGEGQLTVAQDGSYLLTGAQSMALTGDIVVEDNAVLSLAGNQADLRAMQSDPQSIVLNGGVLDLSDFTTWDGDSSYNDGLQISGSGGTVIGSNDVVDISSGDDLHIGGSDASQNGVYVVINAGDQRVTLANNNGYLGNTQIASGTLEVSDNSQLGDTSYNRSVIFTDPQQHSEMDVTTDVDTRSATTGQGRNIEMRADGEIHVEDGVDTQWGGLMADSTGQQLDSVSTLTKSGGGTLELTASGTATSAVRVEDGTLKGEAENIIPYVSSLWVGEDGVFETGQNQDIRSIDATSGGDIDITDGTVLRLTQQDTNQALDASLFSGDGTLVNATDGVTLTGELNTNLETDSLTYLSDVTVNGNLTNTSGAVSLQNGIAGDTLTVNGDYTGGGTLLLDSELNGDDSASDQLVLNGNTAGNTTVVINPITGIGEPTSTGIKVVDFAADPTQFQNNAQFSLAGSGYVNMGAYDYTLVEDNNDWYLRSQEVNPTPPPDPDPTPDPDPTPDPDPTPDPEPTPAYQPVLNAKVGGYFNNLRAANQAFVMERRDHAGGDGQTLNLRVIGGRYHYTAAGQLAQHEDTSTVQLSGNLFSGHWGDDGEWMLGIVGGYSDNQGDSRSNMTGTRADNQNRGYAVGLTSSWYQHG
;
A
#
# COMPACT_ATOMS: atom_id res chain seq x y z
N ASP A 1 -75.75 30.40 -7.63
CA ASP A 1 -75.97 30.99 -6.30
C ASP A 1 -74.70 30.94 -5.52
N GLN A 2 -74.23 32.10 -5.18
CA GLN A 2 -73.06 32.32 -4.38
C GLN A 2 -73.30 31.72 -2.98
N ASN A 3 -72.73 30.61 -2.58
CA ASN A 3 -72.78 29.91 -1.30
C ASN A 3 -73.58 28.59 -1.21
N ASN A 4 -73.75 27.82 -2.25
CA ASN A 4 -74.28 26.49 -2.10
C ASN A 4 -73.23 25.44 -2.30
N GLY A 5 -72.60 25.03 -1.18
CA GLY A 5 -71.92 23.79 -1.10
C GLY A 5 -72.87 22.62 -1.29
N VAL A 6 -72.54 21.65 -2.12
CA VAL A 6 -73.26 20.39 -2.19
C VAL A 6 -72.64 19.45 -1.18
N MET A 7 -73.42 19.18 -0.11
CA MET A 7 -72.97 18.16 0.89
C MET A 7 -73.49 16.82 0.42
N ILE A 8 -72.60 15.86 0.20
CA ILE A 8 -72.94 14.46 0.00
C ILE A 8 -72.67 13.72 1.34
N ASP A 9 -73.74 13.36 2.04
CA ASP A 9 -73.72 12.66 3.32
C ASP A 9 -74.40 11.29 3.14
N GLU A 10 -73.59 10.21 3.26
CA GLU A 10 -74.09 8.85 3.19
C GLU A 10 -75.02 8.44 4.34
N ASN A 11 -74.94 9.12 5.48
CA ASN A 11 -75.82 8.83 6.61
C ASN A 11 -77.15 9.56 6.49
N ASN A 12 -77.30 10.46 5.54
CA ASN A 12 -78.51 11.11 5.33
C ASN A 12 -79.38 10.25 4.41
N SER A 13 -80.12 9.35 4.98
CA SER A 13 -81.37 8.81 4.41
C SER A 13 -82.40 9.89 4.35
N ALA A 14 -82.04 11.10 3.84
CA ALA A 14 -82.98 12.11 3.57
C ALA A 14 -83.85 11.60 2.45
N SER A 15 -85.06 11.24 2.83
CA SER A 15 -86.16 10.99 1.97
C SER A 15 -86.27 12.11 0.99
N GLY A 16 -85.82 11.93 -0.23
CA GLY A 16 -85.98 12.93 -1.28
C GLY A 16 -84.91 12.92 -2.36
N TYR A 17 -83.72 12.37 -2.18
CA TYR A 17 -82.83 12.11 -3.27
C TYR A 17 -82.77 10.59 -3.54
N ASP A 18 -83.52 10.27 -4.54
CA ASP A 18 -83.47 8.98 -5.16
C ASP A 18 -82.07 8.75 -5.72
N HIS A 19 -81.32 7.84 -5.10
CA HIS A 19 -79.97 7.38 -5.62
C HIS A 19 -80.10 6.65 -6.97
N SER A 20 -81.32 6.61 -7.50
CA SER A 20 -81.66 6.20 -8.84
C SER A 20 -81.71 7.30 -9.88
N ALA A 21 -81.20 8.50 -9.60
CA ALA A 21 -80.83 9.40 -10.67
C ALA A 21 -79.77 8.76 -11.51
N THR A 22 -80.21 8.03 -12.53
CA THR A 22 -79.39 7.51 -13.58
C THR A 22 -78.61 8.64 -14.18
N ALA A 23 -77.46 8.93 -13.68
CA ALA A 23 -76.42 9.64 -14.40
C ALA A 23 -76.24 8.83 -15.68
N ALA A 24 -76.43 9.44 -16.82
CA ALA A 24 -76.15 8.85 -18.09
C ALA A 24 -74.70 8.35 -18.02
N ALA A 25 -74.43 7.16 -18.51
CA ALA A 25 -73.10 6.62 -18.57
C ALA A 25 -72.14 7.68 -19.14
N GLY A 26 -71.16 8.11 -18.33
CA GLY A 26 -70.18 9.19 -18.66
C GLY A 26 -70.47 10.51 -17.93
N GLY A 27 -71.19 10.52 -16.81
CA GLY A 27 -71.42 11.70 -15.98
C GLY A 27 -70.21 12.14 -15.17
N PHE A 28 -69.78 13.38 -15.36
CA PHE A 28 -68.79 13.99 -14.49
C PHE A 28 -69.44 14.97 -13.53
N MET A 29 -68.90 15.13 -12.35
CA MET A 29 -69.25 16.14 -11.38
C MET A 29 -68.47 17.44 -11.67
N TYR A 30 -69.12 18.48 -12.13
CA TYR A 30 -68.52 19.75 -12.36
C TYR A 30 -68.64 20.64 -11.12
N ILE A 31 -67.52 21.06 -10.58
CA ILE A 31 -67.42 21.93 -9.42
C ILE A 31 -66.85 23.25 -9.92
N GLY A 32 -67.75 24.23 -10.14
CA GLY A 32 -67.40 25.59 -10.61
C GLY A 32 -66.67 26.37 -9.51
N HIS A 33 -67.14 27.62 -9.27
CA HIS A 33 -66.62 28.43 -8.16
C HIS A 33 -67.29 28.10 -6.81
N SER A 34 -67.67 26.85 -6.57
CA SER A 34 -68.43 26.40 -5.40
C SER A 34 -67.55 25.42 -4.57
N VAL A 35 -68.00 25.18 -3.32
CA VAL A 35 -67.45 24.15 -2.47
C VAL A 35 -68.31 22.91 -2.58
N ALA A 36 -67.70 21.77 -2.87
CA ALA A 36 -68.31 20.44 -2.77
C ALA A 36 -67.77 19.73 -1.54
N GLU A 37 -68.62 19.38 -0.59
CA GLU A 37 -68.29 18.69 0.61
C GLU A 37 -68.67 17.21 0.50
N PHE A 38 -67.74 16.34 0.75
CA PHE A 38 -67.97 14.89 0.86
C PHE A 38 -67.85 14.48 2.33
N ASN A 39 -68.98 14.43 3.02
CA ASN A 39 -69.02 13.97 4.41
C ASN A 39 -69.38 12.50 4.45
N ILE A 40 -68.35 11.66 4.67
CA ILE A 40 -68.46 10.21 4.60
C ILE A 40 -68.33 9.63 6.00
N ALA A 41 -69.34 8.90 6.46
CA ALA A 41 -69.40 8.33 7.77
C ALA A 41 -68.29 7.28 7.98
N ALA A 42 -67.85 7.10 9.22
CA ALA A 42 -66.93 6.04 9.58
C ALA A 42 -67.46 4.69 9.03
N ASP A 43 -66.64 3.79 8.59
CA ASP A 43 -66.95 2.50 7.99
C ASP A 43 -67.67 2.53 6.62
N LYS A 44 -67.73 3.69 5.99
CA LYS A 44 -68.28 3.86 4.63
C LYS A 44 -67.19 4.29 3.64
N THR A 45 -67.37 3.82 2.38
CA THR A 45 -66.50 4.16 1.26
C THR A 45 -67.34 4.73 0.10
N LEU A 46 -66.97 5.88 -0.38
CA LEU A 46 -67.51 6.45 -1.59
C LEU A 46 -66.51 6.32 -2.74
N VAL A 47 -66.88 5.74 -3.86
CA VAL A 47 -65.97 5.57 -5.02
C VAL A 47 -66.44 6.47 -6.16
N ILE A 48 -65.57 7.34 -6.65
CA ILE A 48 -65.75 8.12 -7.87
C ILE A 48 -64.97 7.41 -8.99
N GLY A 49 -65.67 7.15 -10.12
CA GLY A 49 -65.08 6.47 -11.28
C GLY A 49 -65.24 4.93 -11.21
N ASN A 50 -66.28 4.46 -10.58
CA ASN A 50 -66.64 3.03 -10.59
C ASN A 50 -67.32 2.66 -11.92
N THR A 51 -66.72 1.76 -12.67
CA THR A 51 -67.15 1.31 -14.00
C THR A 51 -68.36 0.36 -14.00
N SER A 52 -68.96 0.04 -12.86
CA SER A 52 -70.16 -0.74 -12.74
C SER A 52 -71.39 0.20 -12.87
N ASN A 53 -72.18 0.08 -13.86
CA ASN A 53 -73.37 0.72 -14.37
C ASN A 53 -74.39 1.27 -13.35
N ASP A 54 -74.03 1.76 -12.21
CA ASP A 54 -74.97 2.07 -11.09
C ASP A 54 -75.13 3.55 -10.78
N GLY A 55 -74.93 4.44 -11.75
CA GLY A 55 -75.22 5.89 -11.53
C GLY A 55 -74.16 6.62 -10.73
N ALA A 56 -72.92 6.09 -10.71
CA ALA A 56 -71.75 6.67 -10.07
C ALA A 56 -71.29 7.95 -10.79
N ILE A 57 -70.71 8.84 -10.05
CA ILE A 57 -69.89 9.94 -10.57
C ILE A 57 -68.68 9.36 -11.29
N ASP A 58 -68.57 9.60 -12.62
CA ASP A 58 -67.50 9.01 -13.41
C ASP A 58 -66.15 9.78 -13.28
N SER A 59 -66.21 11.10 -13.07
CA SER A 59 -65.03 11.91 -12.88
C SER A 59 -65.36 13.31 -12.28
N LEU A 60 -64.31 14.00 -11.81
CA LEU A 60 -64.37 15.35 -11.29
C LEU A 60 -63.88 16.34 -12.34
N ALA A 61 -64.52 17.52 -12.42
CA ALA A 61 -64.10 18.62 -13.30
C ALA A 61 -64.41 19.97 -12.66
N GLY A 62 -63.65 21.01 -13.07
CA GLY A 62 -63.95 22.41 -12.64
C GLY A 62 -62.85 22.98 -11.76
N THR A 63 -63.09 24.21 -11.29
CA THR A 63 -62.11 25.03 -10.54
C THR A 63 -62.55 25.37 -9.12
N GLY A 64 -63.59 24.70 -8.60
CA GLY A 64 -64.07 24.91 -7.25
C GLY A 64 -63.22 24.17 -6.18
N VAL A 65 -63.72 24.11 -4.97
CA VAL A 65 -63.11 23.49 -3.83
C VAL A 65 -63.79 22.17 -3.45
N ILE A 66 -63.05 21.11 -3.29
CA ILE A 66 -63.52 19.86 -2.71
C ILE A 66 -63.10 19.79 -1.26
N VAL A 67 -64.04 19.54 -0.35
CA VAL A 67 -63.72 19.28 1.06
C VAL A 67 -64.17 17.87 1.39
N LYS A 68 -63.24 17.03 1.84
CA LYS A 68 -63.52 15.70 2.36
C LYS A 68 -63.64 15.77 3.87
N GLU A 69 -64.79 15.45 4.38
CA GLU A 69 -65.09 15.36 5.81
C GLU A 69 -65.62 13.97 6.20
N GLY A 70 -65.82 13.76 7.51
CA GLY A 70 -66.27 12.48 8.05
C GLY A 70 -65.16 11.43 8.04
N ALA A 71 -65.26 10.47 8.94
CA ALA A 71 -64.19 9.50 9.18
C ALA A 71 -64.16 8.31 8.16
N GLY A 72 -65.00 8.29 7.16
CA GLY A 72 -64.98 7.30 6.09
C GLY A 72 -64.05 7.63 4.95
N GLU A 73 -64.06 6.80 3.91
CA GLU A 73 -63.09 6.83 2.79
C GLU A 73 -63.73 7.38 1.50
N LEU A 74 -63.01 8.23 0.78
CA LEU A 74 -63.27 8.61 -0.60
C LEU A 74 -62.23 7.97 -1.52
N VAL A 75 -62.66 7.09 -2.41
CA VAL A 75 -61.81 6.50 -3.43
C VAL A 75 -61.99 7.23 -4.75
N LEU A 76 -60.90 7.81 -5.24
CA LEU A 76 -60.83 8.38 -6.59
C LEU A 76 -60.27 7.30 -7.53
N ASN A 77 -61.08 6.85 -8.49
CA ASN A 77 -60.73 5.80 -9.42
C ASN A 77 -61.10 6.20 -10.87
N ALA A 78 -61.19 7.50 -11.13
CA ALA A 78 -61.51 8.10 -12.43
C ALA A 78 -60.38 8.98 -12.93
N ASP A 79 -60.41 9.32 -14.19
CA ASP A 79 -59.55 10.37 -14.74
C ASP A 79 -60.09 11.74 -14.35
N ASN A 80 -59.50 12.36 -13.34
CA ASN A 80 -59.91 13.66 -12.79
C ASN A 80 -59.08 14.85 -13.35
N ASN A 81 -58.43 14.68 -14.48
CA ASN A 81 -57.58 15.72 -15.10
C ASN A 81 -58.29 17.01 -15.46
N ALA A 82 -59.64 16.99 -15.53
CA ALA A 82 -60.43 18.18 -15.76
C ALA A 82 -60.74 18.98 -14.48
N PHE A 83 -60.36 18.52 -13.32
CA PHE A 83 -60.47 19.21 -12.06
C PHE A 83 -59.18 19.99 -11.77
N THR A 84 -59.25 21.30 -11.79
CA THR A 84 -58.09 22.19 -11.57
C THR A 84 -58.29 23.06 -10.33
N GLY A 85 -59.26 22.76 -9.52
CA GLY A 85 -59.61 23.45 -8.27
C GLY A 85 -58.76 22.97 -7.10
N GLU A 86 -59.23 23.25 -5.91
CA GLU A 86 -58.54 22.88 -4.66
C GLU A 86 -59.23 21.67 -3.98
N MET A 87 -58.44 20.88 -3.28
CA MET A 87 -58.99 19.78 -2.47
C MET A 87 -58.48 19.87 -1.04
N SER A 88 -59.37 19.83 -0.07
CA SER A 88 -59.04 19.82 1.36
C SER A 88 -59.53 18.50 2.02
N ILE A 89 -58.63 17.69 2.50
CA ILE A 89 -58.91 16.48 3.26
C ILE A 89 -58.87 16.85 4.74
N GLN A 90 -59.99 17.03 5.40
CA GLN A 90 -60.06 17.51 6.77
C GLN A 90 -60.26 16.40 7.78
N ASN A 91 -60.87 15.27 7.37
CA ASN A 91 -61.13 14.12 8.23
C ASN A 91 -61.33 12.86 7.38
N GLY A 92 -60.84 11.71 7.88
CA GLY A 92 -60.92 10.42 7.19
C GLY A 92 -59.92 10.28 6.06
N GLU A 93 -60.26 9.48 5.06
CA GLU A 93 -59.30 8.97 4.09
C GLU A 93 -59.71 9.33 2.66
N VAL A 94 -58.71 9.68 1.84
CA VAL A 94 -58.82 9.74 0.39
C VAL A 94 -57.81 8.76 -0.20
N THR A 95 -58.30 7.82 -1.01
CA THR A 95 -57.45 6.82 -1.69
C THR A 95 -57.48 7.08 -3.20
N LEU A 96 -56.25 7.15 -3.81
CA LEU A 96 -56.10 7.24 -5.25
C LEU A 96 -56.15 5.85 -5.85
N GLY A 97 -57.11 5.57 -6.71
CA GLY A 97 -57.24 4.27 -7.37
C GLY A 97 -56.53 4.16 -8.72
N ARG A 98 -56.06 5.28 -9.28
CA ARG A 98 -55.34 5.36 -10.56
C ARG A 98 -54.24 6.41 -10.52
N SER A 99 -53.30 6.35 -11.48
CA SER A 99 -52.23 7.34 -11.66
C SER A 99 -52.81 8.68 -12.17
N ASP A 100 -52.16 9.77 -11.83
CA ASP A 100 -52.41 11.15 -12.29
C ASP A 100 -53.79 11.73 -11.96
N GLU A 101 -54.47 11.18 -10.98
CA GLU A 101 -55.82 11.60 -10.64
C GLU A 101 -55.94 13.04 -10.10
N LEU A 102 -54.89 13.52 -9.46
CA LEU A 102 -54.79 14.86 -8.89
C LEU A 102 -53.82 15.77 -9.64
N MET A 103 -53.47 15.44 -10.86
CA MET A 103 -52.39 16.06 -11.64
C MET A 103 -52.57 17.60 -11.78
N ASN A 104 -53.78 18.08 -11.89
CA ASN A 104 -54.03 19.48 -12.12
C ASN A 104 -54.65 20.21 -10.91
N VAL A 105 -54.67 19.59 -9.74
CA VAL A 105 -55.20 20.22 -8.53
C VAL A 105 -54.36 21.43 -8.15
N GLY A 106 -54.97 22.58 -8.09
CA GLY A 106 -54.31 23.86 -7.79
C GLY A 106 -53.69 24.58 -8.98
N ASP A 107 -53.61 23.96 -10.19
CA ASP A 107 -52.84 24.50 -11.31
C ASP A 107 -53.32 25.89 -11.79
N THR A 108 -54.64 26.13 -11.90
CA THR A 108 -55.17 27.41 -12.44
C THR A 108 -55.08 28.58 -11.46
N HIS A 109 -55.09 28.33 -10.15
CA HIS A 109 -54.97 29.38 -9.13
C HIS A 109 -53.51 29.69 -8.81
N CYS A 110 -52.69 28.69 -8.77
CA CYS A 110 -51.31 28.80 -8.38
C CYS A 110 -50.42 29.49 -9.40
N GLN A 111 -50.79 29.53 -10.67
CA GLN A 111 -50.06 30.27 -11.70
C GLN A 111 -50.23 31.78 -11.63
N SER A 112 -51.36 32.27 -11.08
CA SER A 112 -51.69 33.70 -11.03
C SER A 112 -51.37 34.39 -9.70
N ASP A 113 -51.43 33.69 -8.59
CA ASP A 113 -51.03 34.17 -7.26
C ASP A 113 -50.62 33.00 -6.37
N PRO A 114 -49.32 32.69 -6.28
CA PRO A 114 -48.83 31.57 -5.49
C PRO A 114 -49.09 31.67 -3.99
N GLN A 115 -49.41 32.84 -3.47
CA GLN A 115 -49.63 33.05 -2.03
C GLN A 115 -51.05 32.67 -1.56
N ASP A 116 -52.01 32.62 -2.48
CA ASP A 116 -53.40 32.26 -2.18
C ASP A 116 -53.74 30.82 -2.66
N CYS A 117 -52.74 30.03 -3.06
CA CYS A 117 -52.93 28.69 -3.56
C CYS A 117 -52.88 27.64 -2.47
N PHE A 118 -53.97 26.95 -2.26
CA PHE A 118 -54.02 25.83 -1.34
C PHE A 118 -53.71 24.47 -2.01
N GLY A 119 -54.07 24.34 -3.27
CA GLY A 119 -53.85 23.11 -4.01
C GLY A 119 -54.51 21.88 -3.35
N LEU A 120 -53.70 20.94 -2.92
CA LEU A 120 -54.14 19.79 -2.12
C LEU A 120 -53.73 19.99 -0.67
N MET A 121 -54.68 20.01 0.24
CA MET A 121 -54.46 20.10 1.69
C MET A 121 -54.79 18.77 2.36
N VAL A 122 -53.90 18.28 3.22
CA VAL A 122 -54.13 17.08 4.05
C VAL A 122 -54.03 17.47 5.53
N GLY A 123 -55.11 17.33 6.25
CA GLY A 123 -55.27 17.83 7.61
C GLY A 123 -55.91 19.20 7.66
N SER A 124 -56.09 19.73 8.86
CA SER A 124 -56.76 21.00 9.09
C SER A 124 -56.27 21.63 10.41
N THR A 125 -56.10 22.96 10.40
CA THR A 125 -55.84 23.73 11.62
C THR A 125 -57.09 23.96 12.44
N VAL A 126 -58.28 23.89 11.80
CA VAL A 126 -59.56 24.12 12.46
C VAL A 126 -60.13 22.84 13.09
N HIS A 127 -59.87 21.72 12.46
CA HIS A 127 -60.30 20.39 12.90
C HIS A 127 -59.12 19.51 13.27
N SER A 128 -58.18 20.04 14.04
CA SER A 128 -56.96 19.37 14.43
C SER A 128 -57.14 18.10 15.30
N GLU A 129 -58.37 17.90 15.81
CA GLU A 129 -58.73 16.69 16.57
C GLU A 129 -59.07 15.48 15.66
N TYR A 130 -59.20 15.66 14.37
CA TYR A 130 -59.48 14.61 13.38
C TYR A 130 -58.23 14.29 12.58
N GLN A 131 -58.09 13.02 12.20
CA GLN A 131 -57.01 12.57 11.35
C GLN A 131 -57.49 12.60 9.88
N ALA A 132 -56.64 13.12 9.03
CA ALA A 132 -56.91 13.18 7.59
C ALA A 132 -55.77 12.44 6.85
N GLU A 133 -56.13 11.56 5.92
CA GLU A 133 -55.15 10.70 5.25
C GLU A 133 -55.33 10.72 3.74
N LEU A 134 -54.23 10.84 3.03
CA LEU A 134 -54.15 10.63 1.59
C LEU A 134 -53.32 9.37 1.32
N ASN A 135 -53.95 8.38 0.68
CA ASN A 135 -53.32 7.15 0.26
C ASN A 135 -53.02 7.14 -1.22
N VAL A 136 -51.76 6.92 -1.56
CA VAL A 136 -51.25 6.68 -2.92
C VAL A 136 -50.83 5.25 -3.06
N GLY A 137 -51.61 4.47 -3.80
CA GLY A 137 -51.37 3.03 -3.95
C GLY A 137 -50.14 2.68 -4.76
N ASN A 138 -49.81 1.39 -4.75
CA ASN A 138 -48.68 0.87 -5.50
C ASN A 138 -48.89 1.11 -7.02
N THR A 139 -47.84 1.41 -7.75
CA THR A 139 -47.85 1.76 -9.19
C THR A 139 -48.54 3.06 -9.57
N GLN A 140 -49.01 3.82 -8.60
CA GLN A 140 -49.59 5.13 -8.85
C GLN A 140 -48.47 6.17 -9.03
N GLN A 141 -48.61 7.02 -10.04
CA GLN A 141 -47.77 8.20 -10.25
C GLN A 141 -48.69 9.41 -10.13
N THR A 142 -48.54 10.20 -9.12
CA THR A 142 -49.42 11.34 -8.85
C THR A 142 -48.63 12.63 -8.85
N PHE A 143 -48.94 13.55 -9.72
CA PHE A 143 -48.40 14.89 -9.71
C PHE A 143 -49.40 15.83 -8.99
N VAL A 144 -48.88 16.62 -8.05
CA VAL A 144 -49.66 17.63 -7.31
C VAL A 144 -48.90 18.95 -7.41
N HIS A 145 -49.52 19.97 -8.02
CA HIS A 145 -48.86 21.26 -8.17
C HIS A 145 -48.53 21.90 -6.82
N SER A 146 -49.46 21.89 -5.89
CA SER A 146 -49.25 22.37 -4.52
C SER A 146 -49.79 21.36 -3.53
N LEU A 147 -48.92 20.84 -2.65
CA LEU A 147 -49.32 19.95 -1.57
C LEU A 147 -48.97 20.56 -0.22
N THR A 148 -50.00 20.76 0.62
CA THR A 148 -49.84 21.26 1.99
C THR A 148 -50.36 20.23 2.99
N GLY A 149 -49.53 19.83 3.94
CA GLY A 149 -49.91 18.92 5.06
C GLY A 149 -49.86 19.64 6.40
N PHE A 150 -50.93 19.48 7.17
CA PHE A 150 -51.00 19.97 8.56
C PHE A 150 -50.63 18.88 9.57
N ALA A 151 -50.43 19.24 10.81
CA ALA A 151 -49.94 18.32 11.86
C ALA A 151 -50.80 17.05 12.06
N ASN A 152 -52.10 17.11 11.72
CA ASN A 152 -53.05 15.98 11.76
C ASN A 152 -53.23 15.29 10.40
N GLY A 153 -52.43 15.68 9.37
CA GLY A 153 -52.44 15.08 8.04
C GLY A 153 -51.48 13.90 7.93
N ILE A 154 -51.86 12.89 7.18
CA ILE A 154 -51.04 11.74 6.82
C ILE A 154 -50.99 11.64 5.30
N LEU A 155 -49.78 11.55 4.76
CA LEU A 155 -49.50 11.13 3.39
C LEU A 155 -48.91 9.71 3.43
N ASN A 156 -49.66 8.74 2.92
CA ASN A 156 -49.24 7.36 2.82
C ASN A 156 -48.93 7.02 1.36
N ILE A 157 -47.70 6.60 1.06
CA ILE A 157 -47.25 6.24 -0.28
C ILE A 157 -46.81 4.78 -0.28
N ASP A 158 -47.62 3.91 -0.85
CA ASP A 158 -47.32 2.47 -0.91
C ASP A 158 -46.11 2.18 -1.81
N ALA A 159 -45.50 1.03 -1.62
CA ALA A 159 -44.36 0.57 -2.43
C ALA A 159 -44.67 0.65 -3.94
N GLY A 160 -43.80 1.36 -4.68
CA GLY A 160 -43.97 1.61 -6.12
C GLY A 160 -44.89 2.77 -6.46
N GLY A 161 -45.52 3.42 -5.48
CA GLY A 161 -46.21 4.70 -5.65
C GLY A 161 -45.21 5.88 -5.67
N ASN A 162 -45.55 6.93 -6.38
CA ASN A 162 -44.78 8.19 -6.41
C ASN A 162 -45.68 9.40 -6.33
N VAL A 163 -45.39 10.31 -5.43
CA VAL A 163 -46.02 11.62 -5.35
C VAL A 163 -45.01 12.67 -5.77
N THR A 164 -45.28 13.34 -6.89
CA THR A 164 -44.47 14.45 -7.39
C THR A 164 -45.14 15.78 -7.02
N VAL A 165 -44.40 16.64 -6.34
CA VAL A 165 -44.85 17.96 -5.88
C VAL A 165 -44.02 19.05 -6.51
N ASN A 166 -44.69 20.20 -6.87
CA ASN A 166 -43.95 21.36 -7.36
C ASN A 166 -43.72 22.40 -6.25
N GLN A 167 -44.71 22.61 -5.39
CA GLN A 167 -44.59 23.58 -4.29
C GLN A 167 -45.40 23.14 -3.07
N GLY A 168 -45.15 23.82 -1.94
CA GLY A 168 -45.93 23.63 -0.72
C GLY A 168 -45.05 23.20 0.45
N GLY A 169 -45.63 22.46 1.39
CA GLY A 169 -44.90 21.95 2.54
C GLY A 169 -45.76 21.01 3.37
N PHE A 170 -45.12 20.10 4.10
CA PHE A 170 -45.82 19.11 4.90
C PHE A 170 -45.32 19.16 6.36
N SER A 171 -46.23 19.37 7.29
CA SER A 171 -45.99 19.36 8.74
C SER A 171 -46.67 18.19 9.44
N GLY A 172 -47.30 17.28 8.71
CA GLY A 172 -47.94 16.07 9.17
C GLY A 172 -47.00 14.84 9.08
N SER A 173 -47.61 13.65 9.03
CA SER A 173 -46.84 12.39 8.86
C SER A 173 -46.81 12.01 7.39
N ILE A 174 -45.59 11.65 6.90
CA ILE A 174 -45.39 11.00 5.61
C ILE A 174 -44.90 9.57 5.91
N GLN A 175 -45.57 8.57 5.30
CA GLN A 175 -45.29 7.17 5.58
C GLN A 175 -45.41 6.28 4.33
N GLY A 176 -44.96 5.00 4.46
CA GLY A 176 -45.03 4.02 3.37
C GLY A 176 -43.68 3.73 2.74
N GLU A 177 -43.68 2.90 1.68
CA GLU A 177 -42.46 2.44 0.99
C GLU A 177 -42.31 3.07 -0.42
N GLY A 178 -43.15 4.03 -0.77
CA GLY A 178 -43.14 4.72 -2.06
C GLY A 178 -42.20 5.92 -2.07
N GLN A 179 -42.24 6.71 -3.17
CA GLN A 179 -41.35 7.82 -3.43
C GLN A 179 -42.08 9.18 -3.33
N LEU A 180 -41.38 10.18 -2.78
CA LEU A 180 -41.76 11.58 -2.87
C LEU A 180 -40.77 12.30 -3.77
N THR A 181 -41.26 12.99 -4.81
CA THR A 181 -40.43 13.75 -5.75
C THR A 181 -40.73 15.23 -5.68
N VAL A 182 -39.70 16.06 -5.51
CA VAL A 182 -39.82 17.51 -5.76
C VAL A 182 -39.49 17.75 -7.23
N ALA A 183 -40.50 18.27 -7.98
CA ALA A 183 -40.38 18.45 -9.42
C ALA A 183 -39.31 19.48 -9.78
N GLN A 184 -38.83 19.41 -11.02
CA GLN A 184 -37.89 20.39 -11.55
C GLN A 184 -38.40 21.84 -11.33
N ASP A 185 -37.47 22.73 -10.94
CA ASP A 185 -37.74 24.13 -10.57
C ASP A 185 -38.73 24.30 -9.40
N GLY A 186 -39.07 23.21 -8.69
CA GLY A 186 -39.99 23.19 -7.56
C GLY A 186 -39.35 23.63 -6.24
N SER A 187 -40.18 23.90 -5.24
CA SER A 187 -39.72 24.18 -3.87
C SER A 187 -40.66 23.55 -2.85
N TYR A 188 -40.11 22.68 -1.98
CA TYR A 188 -40.93 21.96 -1.01
C TYR A 188 -40.30 21.99 0.38
N LEU A 189 -41.13 22.31 1.39
CA LEU A 189 -40.70 22.42 2.77
C LEU A 189 -41.26 21.28 3.59
N LEU A 190 -40.38 20.50 4.19
CA LEU A 190 -40.73 19.52 5.22
C LEU A 190 -40.45 20.09 6.61
N THR A 191 -41.53 20.34 7.39
CA THR A 191 -41.42 20.81 8.75
C THR A 191 -41.86 19.72 9.70
N GLY A 192 -40.92 19.19 10.44
CA GLY A 192 -41.13 17.97 11.17
C GLY A 192 -41.80 18.09 12.53
N ALA A 193 -43.06 18.27 12.58
CA ALA A 193 -43.81 18.22 13.85
C ALA A 193 -44.40 16.82 14.14
N GLN A 194 -44.42 15.91 13.16
CA GLN A 194 -45.00 14.56 13.29
C GLN A 194 -44.09 13.55 12.60
N SER A 195 -44.29 12.27 12.78
CA SER A 195 -43.35 11.23 12.34
C SER A 195 -43.25 11.09 10.81
N MET A 196 -42.05 11.13 10.27
CA MET A 196 -41.73 10.66 8.94
C MET A 196 -41.44 9.16 9.00
N ALA A 197 -42.34 8.33 8.49
CA ALA A 197 -42.20 6.88 8.41
C ALA A 197 -42.13 6.41 6.93
N LEU A 198 -41.68 7.28 6.04
CA LEU A 198 -41.39 6.95 4.64
C LEU A 198 -40.08 6.15 4.59
N THR A 199 -40.11 5.00 3.95
CA THR A 199 -38.92 4.14 3.74
C THR A 199 -38.45 4.16 2.30
N GLY A 200 -39.17 4.84 1.39
CA GLY A 200 -38.75 5.08 0.03
C GLY A 200 -38.00 6.41 -0.11
N ASP A 201 -37.43 6.63 -1.29
CA ASP A 201 -36.57 7.80 -1.56
C ASP A 201 -37.38 9.13 -1.64
N ILE A 202 -36.70 10.21 -1.28
CA ILE A 202 -37.14 11.58 -1.60
C ILE A 202 -36.23 12.09 -2.71
N VAL A 203 -36.80 12.32 -3.89
CA VAL A 203 -36.08 12.77 -5.08
C VAL A 203 -36.20 14.26 -5.25
N VAL A 204 -35.09 14.96 -5.48
CA VAL A 204 -35.04 16.40 -5.74
C VAL A 204 -34.48 16.62 -7.14
N GLU A 205 -35.35 16.98 -8.06
CA GLU A 205 -35.02 17.14 -9.49
C GLU A 205 -34.24 18.45 -9.76
N ASP A 206 -33.74 18.59 -10.99
CA ASP A 206 -32.90 19.71 -11.43
C ASP A 206 -33.49 21.08 -11.03
N ASN A 207 -32.66 21.95 -10.44
CA ASN A 207 -33.04 23.26 -9.85
C ASN A 207 -34.14 23.23 -8.78
N ALA A 208 -34.63 22.08 -8.36
CA ALA A 208 -35.60 22.00 -7.26
C ALA A 208 -34.94 22.23 -5.90
N VAL A 209 -35.69 22.71 -4.92
CA VAL A 209 -35.24 22.92 -3.55
C VAL A 209 -36.11 22.11 -2.59
N LEU A 210 -35.47 21.18 -1.86
CA LEU A 210 -36.09 20.55 -0.71
C LEU A 210 -35.54 21.21 0.56
N SER A 211 -36.36 21.94 1.29
CA SER A 211 -35.99 22.52 2.58
C SER A 211 -36.45 21.62 3.73
N LEU A 212 -35.54 21.30 4.64
CA LEU A 212 -35.88 20.63 5.88
C LEU A 212 -35.81 21.64 7.02
N ALA A 213 -36.87 21.78 7.77
CA ALA A 213 -36.93 22.69 8.93
C ALA A 213 -37.53 21.97 10.13
N GLY A 214 -36.99 22.20 11.31
CA GLY A 214 -37.51 21.58 12.52
C GLY A 214 -36.42 21.05 13.46
N ASN A 215 -36.74 20.08 14.27
CA ASN A 215 -35.83 19.47 15.22
C ASN A 215 -35.61 17.98 14.90
N GLN A 216 -34.65 17.39 15.58
CA GLN A 216 -34.19 16.01 15.38
C GLN A 216 -35.30 14.94 15.43
N ALA A 217 -36.33 15.13 16.29
CA ALA A 217 -37.39 14.13 16.43
C ALA A 217 -38.06 13.84 15.09
N ASP A 218 -38.01 14.77 14.20
CA ASP A 218 -38.70 14.79 12.95
C ASP A 218 -37.90 14.05 11.86
N LEU A 219 -36.58 14.17 11.85
CA LEU A 219 -35.73 13.42 10.92
C LEU A 219 -35.48 11.98 11.40
N ARG A 220 -35.65 11.69 12.69
CA ARG A 220 -35.53 10.31 13.20
C ARG A 220 -36.49 9.34 12.56
N ALA A 221 -37.64 9.84 12.15
CA ALA A 221 -38.61 9.02 11.48
C ALA A 221 -38.27 8.74 10.00
N MET A 222 -37.34 9.52 9.42
CA MET A 222 -36.75 9.26 8.12
C MET A 222 -35.64 8.19 8.15
N GLN A 223 -35.31 7.65 9.31
CA GLN A 223 -34.16 6.74 9.53
C GLN A 223 -34.49 5.26 9.42
N SER A 224 -35.59 4.85 8.88
CA SER A 224 -35.79 3.43 8.60
C SER A 224 -35.14 3.09 7.26
N ASP A 225 -34.04 2.34 7.34
CA ASP A 225 -33.32 1.75 6.20
C ASP A 225 -34.27 1.23 5.11
N PRO A 226 -34.14 1.59 3.83
CA PRO A 226 -33.04 2.27 3.13
C PRO A 226 -33.40 3.63 2.49
N GLN A 227 -34.00 4.56 3.19
CA GLN A 227 -34.38 5.86 2.61
C GLN A 227 -33.18 6.71 2.27
N SER A 228 -33.16 7.29 1.07
CA SER A 228 -32.19 8.30 0.67
C SER A 228 -32.87 9.58 0.15
N ILE A 229 -32.14 10.70 0.28
CA ILE A 229 -32.45 11.92 -0.50
C ILE A 229 -31.63 11.85 -1.77
N VAL A 230 -32.33 11.77 -2.90
CA VAL A 230 -31.71 11.63 -4.23
C VAL A 230 -31.66 13.01 -4.88
N LEU A 231 -30.45 13.58 -5.04
CA LEU A 231 -30.25 14.87 -5.69
C LEU A 231 -29.95 14.66 -7.18
N ASN A 232 -30.84 15.06 -8.06
CA ASN A 232 -30.68 15.01 -9.51
C ASN A 232 -30.48 16.44 -10.09
N GLY A 233 -29.48 17.16 -9.59
CA GLY A 233 -29.25 18.58 -9.89
C GLY A 233 -30.01 19.53 -8.94
N GLY A 234 -30.73 19.00 -7.94
CA GLY A 234 -31.47 19.77 -6.97
C GLY A 234 -30.67 20.27 -5.77
N VAL A 235 -31.36 20.96 -4.87
CA VAL A 235 -30.79 21.56 -3.66
C VAL A 235 -31.49 20.96 -2.43
N LEU A 236 -30.71 20.44 -1.50
CA LEU A 236 -31.13 20.11 -0.14
C LEU A 236 -30.77 21.29 0.76
N ASP A 237 -31.76 21.98 1.28
CA ASP A 237 -31.57 23.15 2.15
C ASP A 237 -31.86 22.78 3.61
N LEU A 238 -30.80 22.78 4.39
CA LEU A 238 -30.79 22.49 5.84
C LEU A 238 -30.63 23.80 6.67
N SER A 239 -30.75 24.99 6.04
CA SER A 239 -30.45 26.27 6.72
C SER A 239 -31.38 26.59 7.91
N ASP A 240 -32.60 26.10 7.88
CA ASP A 240 -33.61 26.31 8.94
C ASP A 240 -33.69 25.13 9.92
N PHE A 241 -32.69 24.26 9.89
CA PHE A 241 -32.61 23.12 10.78
C PHE A 241 -32.00 23.54 12.13
N THR A 242 -32.76 23.52 13.21
CA THR A 242 -32.40 24.28 14.41
C THR A 242 -31.93 23.48 15.60
N THR A 243 -32.30 22.24 15.80
CA THR A 243 -31.78 21.42 16.90
C THR A 243 -31.94 19.92 16.66
N TRP A 244 -30.93 19.19 17.03
CA TRP A 244 -30.92 17.73 17.04
C TRP A 244 -30.78 17.23 18.48
N ASP A 245 -31.66 16.34 18.96
CA ASP A 245 -31.68 15.82 20.35
C ASP A 245 -31.07 14.41 20.37
N GLY A 246 -29.91 14.27 21.04
CA GLY A 246 -29.08 13.08 20.99
C GLY A 246 -29.64 11.82 21.64
N ASP A 247 -30.01 10.86 20.83
CA ASP A 247 -30.14 9.47 21.32
C ASP A 247 -29.17 8.59 20.50
N SER A 248 -28.11 8.18 21.17
CA SER A 248 -27.01 7.36 20.61
C SER A 248 -27.42 5.94 20.17
N SER A 249 -28.72 5.64 20.09
CA SER A 249 -29.22 4.31 19.74
C SER A 249 -29.55 4.11 18.26
N TYR A 250 -29.42 5.13 17.41
CA TYR A 250 -29.71 5.04 15.97
C TYR A 250 -28.44 5.31 15.15
N ASN A 251 -28.05 4.31 14.41
CA ASN A 251 -26.82 4.31 13.61
C ASN A 251 -26.99 4.75 12.16
N ASP A 252 -28.20 5.05 11.74
CA ASP A 252 -28.52 5.28 10.35
C ASP A 252 -28.87 6.75 10.13
N GLY A 253 -28.02 7.49 9.44
CA GLY A 253 -28.22 8.88 9.15
C GLY A 253 -28.83 9.13 7.78
N LEU A 254 -29.12 10.40 7.48
CA LEU A 254 -29.62 10.84 6.19
C LEU A 254 -28.63 10.50 5.08
N GLN A 255 -29.04 9.63 4.15
CA GLN A 255 -28.24 9.27 2.98
C GLN A 255 -28.54 10.23 1.84
N ILE A 256 -27.51 10.75 1.20
CA ILE A 256 -27.62 11.58 0.01
C ILE A 256 -27.04 10.80 -1.16
N SER A 257 -27.83 10.65 -2.22
CA SER A 257 -27.45 9.92 -3.44
C SER A 257 -27.90 10.70 -4.67
N GLY A 258 -27.71 10.17 -5.87
CA GLY A 258 -28.22 10.71 -7.11
C GLY A 258 -27.13 11.19 -8.07
N SER A 259 -27.55 11.98 -9.09
CA SER A 259 -26.66 12.44 -10.15
C SER A 259 -25.88 13.72 -9.83
N GLY A 260 -25.93 14.18 -8.59
CA GLY A 260 -25.30 15.41 -8.11
C GLY A 260 -26.30 16.49 -7.71
N GLY A 261 -25.86 17.47 -6.95
CA GLY A 261 -26.65 18.57 -6.44
C GLY A 261 -25.91 19.38 -5.38
N THR A 262 -26.64 20.27 -4.71
CA THR A 262 -26.09 21.16 -3.69
C THR A 262 -26.74 20.87 -2.34
N VAL A 263 -25.93 20.77 -1.28
CA VAL A 263 -26.42 20.76 0.10
C VAL A 263 -26.05 22.09 0.75
N ILE A 264 -27.05 22.83 1.22
CA ILE A 264 -26.87 24.10 1.93
C ILE A 264 -26.94 23.79 3.43
N GLY A 265 -25.81 24.00 4.14
CA GLY A 265 -25.77 23.90 5.59
C GLY A 265 -26.29 25.18 6.27
N SER A 266 -26.56 25.05 7.57
CA SER A 266 -26.94 26.22 8.42
C SER A 266 -25.69 27.07 8.72
N ASN A 267 -25.81 28.41 8.54
CA ASN A 267 -24.78 29.37 9.02
C ASN A 267 -24.90 29.59 10.54
N ASP A 268 -26.06 29.35 11.11
CA ASP A 268 -26.23 29.28 12.52
C ASP A 268 -26.02 27.81 12.89
N VAL A 269 -24.95 27.55 13.59
CA VAL A 269 -24.63 26.32 14.25
C VAL A 269 -25.95 25.61 14.58
N VAL A 270 -26.18 24.47 13.97
CA VAL A 270 -26.90 23.44 14.69
C VAL A 270 -26.08 23.30 15.95
N ASP A 271 -26.46 23.97 17.01
CA ASP A 271 -25.78 23.93 18.31
C ASP A 271 -26.04 22.54 18.85
N ILE A 272 -25.18 21.62 18.43
CA ILE A 272 -25.12 20.28 18.96
C ILE A 272 -24.30 20.44 20.23
N SER A 273 -24.99 20.80 21.28
CA SER A 273 -24.45 20.76 22.62
C SER A 273 -24.02 19.32 22.93
N SER A 274 -22.96 19.15 23.65
CA SER A 274 -22.32 17.88 23.96
C SER A 274 -23.32 16.76 24.33
N GLY A 275 -23.55 15.85 23.42
CA GLY A 275 -24.44 14.68 23.58
C GLY A 275 -25.45 14.46 22.46
N ASP A 276 -25.58 15.42 21.55
CA ASP A 276 -26.58 15.38 20.50
C ASP A 276 -25.91 15.01 19.16
N ASP A 277 -26.44 14.04 18.46
CA ASP A 277 -25.86 13.50 17.23
C ASP A 277 -26.83 13.70 16.03
N LEU A 278 -26.46 14.51 15.07
CA LEU A 278 -27.14 14.57 13.76
C LEU A 278 -26.57 13.44 12.87
N HIS A 279 -27.28 12.38 12.66
CA HIS A 279 -26.88 11.30 11.77
C HIS A 279 -27.30 11.60 10.35
N ILE A 280 -26.34 11.98 9.52
CA ILE A 280 -26.52 12.08 8.07
C ILE A 280 -25.70 10.93 7.46
N GLY A 281 -26.33 9.78 7.25
CA GLY A 281 -25.81 8.60 6.57
C GLY A 281 -24.84 7.68 7.30
N GLY A 282 -25.01 6.37 7.14
CA GLY A 282 -24.05 5.30 7.41
C GLY A 282 -24.12 4.55 8.74
N SER A 283 -23.93 3.24 8.69
CA SER A 283 -24.10 2.25 9.77
C SER A 283 -22.88 2.08 10.68
N ASP A 284 -22.09 3.11 11.02
CA ASP A 284 -20.94 2.93 11.91
C ASP A 284 -21.29 3.19 13.37
N ALA A 285 -21.56 2.10 14.08
CA ALA A 285 -21.86 2.09 15.51
C ALA A 285 -20.74 2.59 16.43
N SER A 286 -19.54 2.85 15.93
CA SER A 286 -18.38 3.21 16.73
C SER A 286 -18.11 4.71 16.81
N GLN A 287 -18.79 5.52 16.01
CA GLN A 287 -18.59 6.95 15.93
C GLN A 287 -19.86 7.69 16.41
N ASN A 288 -19.77 8.31 17.55
CA ASN A 288 -20.79 9.24 18.02
C ASN A 288 -20.66 10.52 17.17
N GLY A 289 -21.59 10.78 16.25
CA GLY A 289 -21.62 12.02 15.48
C GLY A 289 -22.36 11.89 14.16
N VAL A 290 -22.67 13.04 13.60
CA VAL A 290 -23.40 13.25 12.38
C VAL A 290 -22.52 12.98 11.18
N TYR A 291 -22.92 12.11 10.30
CA TYR A 291 -22.22 11.87 9.04
C TYR A 291 -22.91 12.58 7.88
N VAL A 292 -22.12 13.00 6.93
CA VAL A 292 -22.60 13.24 5.56
C VAL A 292 -22.10 12.09 4.71
N VAL A 293 -23.02 11.38 4.05
CA VAL A 293 -22.66 10.31 3.10
C VAL A 293 -22.93 10.80 1.70
N ILE A 294 -21.89 10.82 0.88
CA ILE A 294 -21.95 11.08 -0.54
C ILE A 294 -22.06 9.74 -1.25
N ASN A 295 -23.16 9.52 -1.94
CA ASN A 295 -23.42 8.32 -2.74
C ASN A 295 -24.02 8.76 -4.09
N ALA A 296 -23.18 9.35 -4.92
CA ALA A 296 -23.57 10.03 -6.14
C ALA A 296 -23.31 9.22 -7.43
N GLY A 297 -22.97 7.93 -7.31
CA GLY A 297 -22.61 7.10 -8.47
C GLY A 297 -21.37 7.64 -9.17
N ASP A 298 -21.48 8.05 -10.43
CA ASP A 298 -20.38 8.66 -11.21
C ASP A 298 -20.50 10.21 -11.26
N GLN A 299 -21.29 10.81 -10.37
CA GLN A 299 -21.59 12.24 -10.44
C GLN A 299 -20.81 13.04 -9.38
N ARG A 300 -20.77 14.36 -9.57
CA ARG A 300 -20.08 15.31 -8.69
C ARG A 300 -21.09 15.99 -7.74
N VAL A 301 -20.72 16.12 -6.49
CA VAL A 301 -21.48 16.81 -5.44
C VAL A 301 -20.62 17.93 -4.84
N THR A 302 -21.19 19.11 -4.69
CA THR A 302 -20.56 20.25 -4.00
C THR A 302 -21.34 20.55 -2.72
N LEU A 303 -20.65 20.58 -1.58
CA LEU A 303 -21.25 21.04 -0.33
C LEU A 303 -21.08 22.55 -0.19
N ALA A 304 -22.08 23.24 0.33
CA ALA A 304 -21.97 24.67 0.64
C ALA A 304 -20.92 24.92 1.73
N ASN A 305 -20.40 26.15 1.80
CA ASN A 305 -19.48 26.58 2.86
C ASN A 305 -20.22 26.71 4.21
N ASN A 306 -19.44 26.63 5.29
CA ASN A 306 -19.89 26.79 6.68
C ASN A 306 -20.90 25.72 7.14
N ASN A 307 -20.73 24.49 6.74
CA ASN A 307 -21.49 23.37 7.27
C ASN A 307 -21.16 23.14 8.76
N GLY A 308 -22.19 23.01 9.58
CA GLY A 308 -22.04 22.86 11.03
C GLY A 308 -22.16 21.42 11.54
N TYR A 309 -22.20 20.40 10.67
CA TYR A 309 -22.30 19.01 11.15
C TYR A 309 -21.03 18.56 11.86
N LEU A 310 -21.20 17.80 12.93
CA LEU A 310 -20.10 17.38 13.83
C LEU A 310 -19.57 15.99 13.53
N GLY A 311 -20.16 15.27 12.59
CA GLY A 311 -19.74 13.93 12.22
C GLY A 311 -18.68 13.89 11.13
N ASN A 312 -18.49 12.71 10.59
CA ASN A 312 -17.57 12.46 9.50
C ASN A 312 -18.21 12.76 8.14
N THR A 313 -17.40 13.04 7.15
CA THR A 313 -17.81 13.05 5.75
C THR A 313 -17.44 11.71 5.14
N GLN A 314 -18.43 10.94 4.68
CA GLN A 314 -18.21 9.65 4.03
C GLN A 314 -18.43 9.79 2.53
N ILE A 315 -17.54 9.25 1.74
CA ILE A 315 -17.67 9.18 0.30
C ILE A 315 -17.82 7.69 -0.06
N ALA A 316 -19.03 7.31 -0.40
CA ALA A 316 -19.35 5.94 -0.81
C ALA A 316 -19.25 5.77 -2.32
N SER A 317 -19.63 6.82 -3.09
CA SER A 317 -19.44 6.84 -4.54
C SER A 317 -19.53 8.27 -5.08
N GLY A 318 -18.95 8.50 -6.26
CA GLY A 318 -18.91 9.79 -6.93
C GLY A 318 -17.82 10.72 -6.44
N THR A 319 -17.85 11.95 -6.91
CA THR A 319 -16.85 12.97 -6.60
C THR A 319 -17.41 14.01 -5.64
N LEU A 320 -16.77 14.21 -4.49
CA LEU A 320 -17.02 15.34 -3.61
C LEU A 320 -16.06 16.47 -3.94
N GLU A 321 -16.56 17.57 -4.51
CA GLU A 321 -15.77 18.78 -4.75
C GLU A 321 -15.60 19.58 -3.46
N VAL A 322 -14.36 19.93 -3.12
CA VAL A 322 -14.00 20.67 -1.92
C VAL A 322 -13.16 21.88 -2.28
N SER A 323 -13.64 23.06 -1.93
CA SER A 323 -12.93 24.34 -2.09
C SER A 323 -12.67 25.06 -0.78
N ASP A 324 -13.23 24.59 0.33
CA ASP A 324 -13.03 25.16 1.67
C ASP A 324 -13.22 24.09 2.75
N ASN A 325 -12.41 24.12 3.80
CA ASN A 325 -12.49 23.17 4.91
C ASN A 325 -13.86 23.16 5.61
N SER A 326 -14.56 24.29 5.63
CA SER A 326 -15.89 24.40 6.25
C SER A 326 -16.98 23.63 5.51
N GLN A 327 -16.73 23.19 4.28
CA GLN A 327 -17.65 22.32 3.55
C GLN A 327 -17.71 20.91 4.16
N LEU A 328 -16.63 20.49 4.82
CA LEU A 328 -16.51 19.18 5.45
C LEU A 328 -16.99 19.15 6.92
N GLY A 329 -17.90 20.05 7.30
CA GLY A 329 -18.47 20.19 8.63
C GLY A 329 -17.66 21.10 9.56
N ASP A 330 -18.01 21.15 10.84
CA ASP A 330 -17.42 22.06 11.81
C ASP A 330 -15.89 21.94 11.89
N THR A 331 -15.21 23.05 11.66
CA THR A 331 -13.74 23.13 11.65
C THR A 331 -13.11 23.07 13.04
N SER A 332 -13.89 23.11 14.11
CA SER A 332 -13.43 22.99 15.50
C SER A 332 -13.15 21.56 15.90
N TYR A 333 -13.60 20.58 15.14
CA TYR A 333 -13.49 19.15 15.42
C TYR A 333 -12.67 18.42 14.37
N ASN A 334 -11.89 17.43 14.83
CA ASN A 334 -11.05 16.60 13.95
C ASN A 334 -11.87 15.42 13.42
N ARG A 335 -12.73 15.67 12.47
CA ARG A 335 -13.55 14.64 11.85
C ARG A 335 -12.88 14.06 10.61
N SER A 336 -13.20 12.82 10.30
CA SER A 336 -12.60 12.09 9.19
C SER A 336 -13.33 12.38 7.88
N VAL A 337 -12.59 12.38 6.79
CA VAL A 337 -13.11 12.01 5.48
C VAL A 337 -12.87 10.52 5.31
N ILE A 338 -13.92 9.77 4.96
CA ILE A 338 -13.92 8.30 4.97
C ILE A 338 -14.33 7.80 3.60
N PHE A 339 -13.51 6.95 2.98
CA PHE A 339 -13.84 6.21 1.78
C PHE A 339 -14.42 4.85 2.15
N THR A 340 -15.67 4.53 1.72
CA THR A 340 -16.46 3.45 2.34
C THR A 340 -16.88 2.30 1.44
N ASP A 341 -17.08 2.49 0.15
CA ASP A 341 -17.58 1.42 -0.74
C ASP A 341 -16.48 0.82 -1.61
N PRO A 342 -16.12 -0.46 -1.42
CA PRO A 342 -15.04 -1.11 -2.19
C PRO A 342 -15.43 -1.45 -3.64
N GLN A 343 -16.67 -1.18 -4.07
CA GLN A 343 -17.18 -1.53 -5.40
C GLN A 343 -17.44 -0.30 -6.28
N GLN A 344 -17.37 0.89 -5.71
CA GLN A 344 -17.65 2.14 -6.39
C GLN A 344 -16.41 3.04 -6.39
N HIS A 345 -16.31 3.89 -7.40
CA HIS A 345 -15.30 4.95 -7.41
C HIS A 345 -15.71 6.04 -6.42
N SER A 346 -14.77 6.40 -5.54
CA SER A 346 -14.97 7.41 -4.50
C SER A 346 -13.83 8.41 -4.58
N GLU A 347 -14.15 9.66 -4.88
CA GLU A 347 -13.17 10.73 -5.10
C GLU A 347 -13.50 11.96 -4.26
N MET A 348 -12.46 12.58 -3.73
CA MET A 348 -12.51 13.95 -3.21
C MET A 348 -11.65 14.84 -4.12
N ASP A 349 -12.29 15.81 -4.78
CA ASP A 349 -11.65 16.76 -5.69
C ASP A 349 -11.42 18.09 -5.00
N VAL A 350 -10.16 18.46 -4.79
CA VAL A 350 -9.74 19.67 -4.09
C VAL A 350 -9.36 20.73 -5.11
N THR A 351 -10.22 21.77 -5.21
CA THR A 351 -10.14 22.78 -6.28
C THR A 351 -9.45 24.08 -5.87
N THR A 352 -9.16 24.26 -4.60
CA THR A 352 -8.43 25.44 -4.06
C THR A 352 -7.51 25.02 -2.93
N ASP A 353 -6.64 25.90 -2.48
CA ASP A 353 -5.79 25.66 -1.30
C ASP A 353 -6.69 25.48 -0.05
N VAL A 354 -6.74 24.25 0.45
CA VAL A 354 -7.51 23.88 1.63
C VAL A 354 -6.56 23.52 2.77
N ASP A 355 -6.72 24.17 3.92
CA ASP A 355 -6.05 23.81 5.16
C ASP A 355 -7.07 23.18 6.12
N THR A 356 -6.95 21.86 6.34
CA THR A 356 -7.88 21.15 7.22
C THR A 356 -7.50 21.23 8.70
N ARG A 357 -6.41 21.92 9.06
CA ARG A 357 -5.98 22.06 10.44
C ARG A 357 -6.89 23.03 11.20
N SER A 358 -7.27 22.63 12.39
CA SER A 358 -7.98 23.52 13.31
C SER A 358 -7.06 24.65 13.78
N ALA A 359 -7.50 25.88 13.62
CA ALA A 359 -6.79 27.08 14.10
C ALA A 359 -6.57 27.06 15.64
N THR A 360 -7.36 26.25 16.37
CA THR A 360 -7.32 26.19 17.84
C THR A 360 -6.42 25.07 18.35
N THR A 361 -6.45 23.89 17.71
CA THR A 361 -5.75 22.69 18.18
C THR A 361 -4.54 22.33 17.31
N GLY A 362 -4.45 22.86 16.10
CA GLY A 362 -3.45 22.48 15.09
C GLY A 362 -3.63 21.05 14.54
N GLN A 363 -4.63 20.31 15.04
CA GLN A 363 -5.00 19.01 14.50
C GLN A 363 -6.03 19.19 13.37
N GLY A 364 -6.04 18.30 12.43
CA GLY A 364 -6.92 18.38 11.27
C GLY A 364 -7.80 17.15 11.09
N ARG A 365 -8.47 17.10 9.94
CA ARG A 365 -9.34 15.99 9.58
C ARG A 365 -8.52 14.77 9.23
N ASN A 366 -8.95 13.59 9.71
CA ASN A 366 -8.32 12.34 9.34
C ASN A 366 -8.76 11.90 7.93
N ILE A 367 -7.92 11.13 7.27
CA ILE A 367 -8.28 10.31 6.11
C ILE A 367 -8.46 8.88 6.61
N GLU A 368 -9.65 8.32 6.46
CA GLU A 368 -9.96 6.97 6.92
C GLU A 368 -10.30 6.07 5.73
N MET A 369 -9.53 4.99 5.58
CA MET A 369 -9.68 4.06 4.47
C MET A 369 -10.50 2.85 4.90
N ARG A 370 -11.73 2.72 4.39
CA ARG A 370 -12.55 1.50 4.48
C ARG A 370 -12.71 0.84 3.12
N ALA A 371 -12.36 1.56 2.07
CA ALA A 371 -12.39 1.15 0.69
C ALA A 371 -11.31 1.91 -0.09
N ASP A 372 -11.17 1.62 -1.37
CA ASP A 372 -10.35 2.42 -2.27
C ASP A 372 -10.92 3.84 -2.35
N GLY A 373 -10.03 4.83 -2.38
CA GLY A 373 -10.42 6.22 -2.46
C GLY A 373 -9.38 7.05 -3.19
N GLU A 374 -9.86 8.12 -3.83
CA GLU A 374 -9.02 9.06 -4.56
C GLU A 374 -9.11 10.45 -3.95
N ILE A 375 -7.96 11.11 -3.82
CA ILE A 375 -7.86 12.53 -3.54
C ILE A 375 -7.21 13.19 -4.75
N HIS A 376 -8.05 13.83 -5.55
CA HIS A 376 -7.62 14.66 -6.66
C HIS A 376 -7.30 16.06 -6.14
N VAL A 377 -6.13 16.60 -6.51
CA VAL A 377 -5.75 17.98 -6.17
C VAL A 377 -5.41 18.68 -7.47
N GLU A 378 -6.19 19.70 -7.80
CA GLU A 378 -6.07 20.46 -9.05
C GLU A 378 -4.68 21.07 -9.23
N ASP A 379 -4.29 21.32 -10.48
CA ASP A 379 -3.00 21.92 -10.83
C ASP A 379 -2.77 23.26 -10.13
N GLY A 380 -1.64 23.34 -9.41
CA GLY A 380 -1.23 24.56 -8.70
C GLY A 380 -1.98 24.82 -7.39
N VAL A 381 -2.72 23.82 -6.89
CA VAL A 381 -3.37 23.82 -5.58
C VAL A 381 -2.46 23.14 -4.58
N ASP A 382 -2.27 23.77 -3.40
CA ASP A 382 -1.51 23.23 -2.27
C ASP A 382 -2.45 22.97 -1.09
N THR A 383 -2.73 21.70 -0.80
CA THR A 383 -3.66 21.29 0.25
C THR A 383 -2.92 20.73 1.45
N GLN A 384 -3.21 21.27 2.65
CA GLN A 384 -2.64 20.81 3.92
C GLN A 384 -3.65 19.97 4.70
N TRP A 385 -3.33 18.68 4.88
CA TRP A 385 -4.17 17.76 5.62
C TRP A 385 -3.64 17.53 7.03
N GLY A 386 -4.35 18.07 8.02
CA GLY A 386 -3.86 18.14 9.41
C GLY A 386 -4.11 16.90 10.25
N GLY A 387 -4.91 15.95 9.79
CA GLY A 387 -5.19 14.71 10.49
C GLY A 387 -4.36 13.54 9.97
N LEU A 388 -4.41 12.45 10.70
CA LEU A 388 -3.70 11.23 10.33
C LEU A 388 -4.43 10.45 9.21
N MET A 389 -3.68 9.71 8.43
CA MET A 389 -4.21 8.66 7.57
C MET A 389 -4.32 7.37 8.38
N ALA A 390 -5.51 6.75 8.42
CA ALA A 390 -5.78 5.55 9.20
C ALA A 390 -6.69 4.57 8.45
N ASP A 391 -6.59 3.30 8.80
CA ASP A 391 -7.61 2.31 8.47
C ASP A 391 -8.68 2.29 9.56
N SER A 392 -9.89 1.85 9.21
CA SER A 392 -10.99 1.75 10.16
C SER A 392 -10.64 0.85 11.35
N THR A 393 -10.78 1.39 12.56
CA THR A 393 -10.57 0.61 13.79
C THR A 393 -11.68 -0.44 13.95
N GLY A 394 -11.35 -1.71 13.72
CA GLY A 394 -12.21 -2.85 14.05
C GLY A 394 -12.80 -3.65 12.89
N GLN A 395 -12.60 -3.22 11.66
CA GLN A 395 -12.90 -4.05 10.51
C GLN A 395 -11.61 -4.73 10.03
N GLN A 396 -11.59 -6.03 10.05
CA GLN A 396 -10.56 -6.80 9.36
C GLN A 396 -10.89 -6.72 7.88
N LEU A 397 -10.24 -5.81 7.17
CA LEU A 397 -10.38 -5.72 5.72
C LEU A 397 -9.74 -6.97 5.10
N ASP A 398 -10.55 -7.81 4.45
CA ASP A 398 -10.07 -8.97 3.68
C ASP A 398 -9.33 -8.54 2.39
N SER A 399 -9.33 -7.25 2.08
CA SER A 399 -8.58 -6.62 0.98
C SER A 399 -7.91 -5.34 1.48
N VAL A 400 -6.67 -5.13 1.07
CA VAL A 400 -5.95 -3.87 1.31
C VAL A 400 -6.60 -2.80 0.43
N SER A 401 -7.17 -1.77 1.04
CA SER A 401 -7.65 -0.59 0.31
C SER A 401 -6.48 0.22 -0.24
N THR A 402 -6.76 1.08 -1.23
CA THR A 402 -5.77 1.94 -1.87
C THR A 402 -6.20 3.40 -1.75
N LEU A 403 -5.32 4.26 -1.25
CA LEU A 403 -5.46 5.69 -1.42
C LEU A 403 -4.70 6.12 -2.67
N THR A 404 -5.40 6.75 -3.61
CA THR A 404 -4.80 7.35 -4.79
C THR A 404 -4.74 8.86 -4.63
N LYS A 405 -3.56 9.46 -4.79
CA LYS A 405 -3.36 10.89 -4.99
C LYS A 405 -3.21 11.14 -6.49
N SER A 406 -4.11 11.95 -7.06
CA SER A 406 -4.09 12.36 -8.47
C SER A 406 -4.15 13.88 -8.62
N GLY A 407 -4.08 14.37 -9.86
CA GLY A 407 -3.98 15.80 -10.18
C GLY A 407 -2.64 16.42 -9.85
N GLY A 408 -2.25 17.46 -10.59
CA GLY A 408 -0.89 18.05 -10.55
C GLY A 408 -0.59 18.91 -9.33
N GLY A 409 -1.53 19.10 -8.40
CA GLY A 409 -1.35 19.83 -7.15
C GLY A 409 -0.66 19.02 -6.05
N THR A 410 -0.45 19.67 -4.89
CA THR A 410 0.25 19.10 -3.73
C THR A 410 -0.73 18.70 -2.62
N LEU A 411 -0.64 17.47 -2.12
CA LEU A 411 -1.26 17.02 -0.88
C LEU A 411 -0.20 16.91 0.22
N GLU A 412 -0.22 17.81 1.19
CA GLU A 412 0.67 17.78 2.35
C GLU A 412 -0.01 17.04 3.52
N LEU A 413 0.58 15.95 4.00
CA LEU A 413 0.14 15.26 5.22
C LEU A 413 0.98 15.75 6.41
N THR A 414 0.32 16.38 7.38
CA THR A 414 0.99 17.03 8.51
C THR A 414 0.84 16.27 9.84
N ALA A 415 0.37 15.02 9.80
CA ALA A 415 0.25 14.14 10.96
C ALA A 415 0.75 12.72 10.67
N SER A 416 1.33 12.07 11.66
CA SER A 416 1.78 10.67 11.55
C SER A 416 0.60 9.72 11.33
N GLY A 417 0.72 8.83 10.34
CA GLY A 417 -0.35 7.91 9.96
C GLY A 417 -0.31 6.55 10.65
N THR A 418 -1.39 5.81 10.57
CA THR A 418 -1.52 4.42 11.07
C THR A 418 -2.12 3.45 10.05
N ALA A 419 -2.41 3.93 8.84
CA ALA A 419 -3.01 3.13 7.78
C ALA A 419 -2.09 2.01 7.29
N THR A 420 -2.68 0.85 6.99
CA THR A 420 -2.02 -0.30 6.35
C THR A 420 -2.36 -0.42 4.86
N SER A 421 -3.24 0.43 4.38
CA SER A 421 -3.67 0.56 2.97
C SER A 421 -2.48 0.77 2.03
N ALA A 422 -2.65 0.45 0.75
CA ALA A 422 -1.69 0.87 -0.27
C ALA A 422 -1.84 2.38 -0.55
N VAL A 423 -0.75 3.02 -0.99
CA VAL A 423 -0.77 4.42 -1.42
C VAL A 423 -0.22 4.51 -2.84
N ARG A 424 -0.95 5.21 -3.70
CA ARG A 424 -0.56 5.51 -5.07
C ARG A 424 -0.49 7.02 -5.26
N VAL A 425 0.61 7.49 -5.80
CA VAL A 425 0.78 8.88 -6.25
C VAL A 425 0.81 8.84 -7.77
N GLU A 426 -0.33 9.09 -8.42
CA GLU A 426 -0.43 9.00 -9.88
C GLU A 426 0.12 10.24 -10.55
N ASP A 427 -0.17 11.42 -9.98
CA ASP A 427 0.23 12.71 -10.52
C ASP A 427 0.39 13.73 -9.38
N GLY A 428 1.19 14.79 -9.59
CA GLY A 428 1.50 15.82 -8.61
C GLY A 428 2.27 15.30 -7.40
N THR A 429 2.17 16.00 -6.27
CA THR A 429 3.02 15.72 -5.10
C THR A 429 2.22 15.23 -3.90
N LEU A 430 2.65 14.11 -3.30
CA LEU A 430 2.31 13.72 -1.94
C LEU A 430 3.48 14.05 -1.02
N LYS A 431 3.29 14.97 -0.08
CA LYS A 431 4.35 15.47 0.79
C LYS A 431 4.16 15.07 2.25
N GLY A 432 5.22 14.55 2.87
CA GLY A 432 5.24 14.17 4.28
C GLY A 432 5.81 15.25 5.19
N GLU A 433 4.98 16.18 5.67
CA GLU A 433 5.38 17.27 6.58
C GLU A 433 5.44 16.85 8.06
N ALA A 434 5.00 15.62 8.40
CA ALA A 434 5.20 15.01 9.71
C ALA A 434 6.05 13.75 9.61
N GLU A 435 6.64 13.32 10.72
CA GLU A 435 7.32 12.03 10.79
C GLU A 435 6.33 10.89 10.56
N ASN A 436 6.68 9.95 9.69
CA ASN A 436 5.94 8.70 9.51
C ASN A 436 4.47 8.90 9.14
N ILE A 437 4.22 9.60 8.04
CA ILE A 437 2.85 9.83 7.57
C ILE A 437 2.17 8.54 7.11
N ILE A 438 2.91 7.58 6.58
CA ILE A 438 2.43 6.31 6.02
C ILE A 438 3.30 5.10 6.41
N PRO A 439 3.64 4.90 7.72
CA PRO A 439 4.67 3.93 8.13
C PRO A 439 4.26 2.47 7.94
N TYR A 440 2.96 2.19 7.85
CA TYR A 440 2.42 0.83 7.80
C TYR A 440 1.77 0.48 6.47
N VAL A 441 1.81 1.39 5.48
CA VAL A 441 1.22 1.10 4.16
C VAL A 441 1.84 -0.15 3.55
N SER A 442 0.99 -0.97 2.93
CA SER A 442 1.41 -2.24 2.35
C SER A 442 2.37 -2.03 1.18
N SER A 443 2.18 -0.97 0.40
CA SER A 443 3.03 -0.56 -0.71
C SER A 443 2.81 0.91 -1.05
N LEU A 444 3.89 1.64 -1.34
CA LEU A 444 3.87 2.94 -1.99
C LEU A 444 4.19 2.74 -3.47
N TRP A 445 3.33 3.23 -4.35
CA TRP A 445 3.56 3.31 -5.78
C TRP A 445 3.57 4.78 -6.23
N VAL A 446 4.53 5.15 -7.08
CA VAL A 446 4.67 6.52 -7.61
C VAL A 446 4.68 6.44 -9.14
N GLY A 447 3.73 7.09 -9.81
CA GLY A 447 3.58 7.16 -11.26
C GLY A 447 4.61 8.07 -11.92
N GLU A 448 4.70 8.05 -13.25
CA GLU A 448 5.67 8.84 -14.02
C GLU A 448 5.56 10.36 -13.76
N ASP A 449 4.35 10.87 -13.51
CA ASP A 449 4.07 12.28 -13.24
C ASP A 449 3.90 12.55 -11.73
N GLY A 450 4.03 11.52 -10.89
CA GLY A 450 3.89 11.59 -9.44
C GLY A 450 5.21 11.84 -8.71
N VAL A 451 5.13 12.53 -7.58
CA VAL A 451 6.25 12.78 -6.67
C VAL A 451 5.85 12.43 -5.23
N PHE A 452 6.68 11.65 -4.56
CA PHE A 452 6.61 11.51 -3.10
C PHE A 452 7.76 12.29 -2.46
N GLU A 453 7.45 13.35 -1.69
CA GLU A 453 8.45 14.25 -1.08
C GLU A 453 8.50 14.03 0.44
N THR A 454 9.70 13.89 1.00
CA THR A 454 9.91 13.77 2.44
C THR A 454 10.18 15.14 3.06
N GLY A 455 9.19 15.78 3.68
CA GLY A 455 9.41 16.99 4.49
C GLY A 455 9.98 16.68 5.89
N GLN A 456 9.78 15.45 6.40
CA GLN A 456 10.31 14.89 7.64
C GLN A 456 10.73 13.43 7.42
N ASN A 457 11.36 12.80 8.42
CA ASN A 457 11.75 11.39 8.34
C ASN A 457 10.55 10.47 8.11
N GLN A 458 10.71 9.54 7.19
CA GLN A 458 9.67 8.58 6.83
C GLN A 458 10.18 7.15 6.94
N ASP A 459 9.48 6.32 7.71
CA ASP A 459 9.58 4.87 7.61
C ASP A 459 8.51 4.40 6.63
N ILE A 460 8.89 3.68 5.60
CA ILE A 460 7.97 3.08 4.63
C ILE A 460 8.18 1.57 4.63
N ARG A 461 7.09 0.85 4.58
CA ARG A 461 7.15 -0.60 4.59
C ARG A 461 7.72 -1.15 3.29
N SER A 462 7.17 -0.74 2.16
CA SER A 462 7.55 -1.22 0.84
C SER A 462 7.25 -0.19 -0.23
N ILE A 463 8.11 -0.13 -1.24
CA ILE A 463 7.89 0.60 -2.49
C ILE A 463 7.60 -0.43 -3.58
N ASP A 464 6.60 -0.17 -4.41
CA ASP A 464 6.28 -1.03 -5.55
C ASP A 464 7.34 -0.86 -6.64
N ALA A 465 7.92 -1.97 -7.07
CA ALA A 465 8.97 -2.00 -8.08
C ALA A 465 8.51 -1.54 -9.48
N THR A 466 7.20 -1.37 -9.69
CA THR A 466 6.64 -0.83 -10.93
C THR A 466 6.48 0.70 -10.90
N SER A 467 6.90 1.36 -9.83
CA SER A 467 6.95 2.82 -9.75
C SER A 467 7.84 3.39 -10.86
N GLY A 468 7.48 4.55 -11.40
CA GLY A 468 8.20 5.21 -12.49
C GLY A 468 8.38 6.71 -12.29
N GLY A 469 7.88 7.26 -11.15
CA GLY A 469 7.97 8.68 -10.77
C GLY A 469 9.19 9.00 -9.93
N ASP A 470 9.07 10.03 -9.11
CA ASP A 470 10.16 10.53 -8.28
C ASP A 470 9.85 10.38 -6.78
N ILE A 471 10.84 9.94 -6.02
CA ILE A 471 10.83 9.92 -4.55
C ILE A 471 11.92 10.88 -4.09
N ASP A 472 11.53 12.13 -3.83
CA ASP A 472 12.43 13.18 -3.39
C ASP A 472 12.67 13.11 -1.88
N ILE A 473 13.88 12.72 -1.51
CA ILE A 473 14.33 12.68 -0.12
C ILE A 473 15.06 13.99 0.16
N THR A 474 14.35 14.93 0.79
CA THR A 474 14.86 16.29 0.99
C THR A 474 16.04 16.33 1.97
N ASP A 475 16.87 17.39 1.86
CA ASP A 475 18.06 17.58 2.71
C ASP A 475 17.74 17.46 4.21
N GLY A 476 18.54 16.67 4.92
CA GLY A 476 18.39 16.41 6.35
C GLY A 476 17.28 15.43 6.73
N THR A 477 16.56 14.85 5.76
CA THR A 477 15.54 13.82 6.01
C THR A 477 16.03 12.41 5.68
N VAL A 478 15.33 11.43 6.21
CA VAL A 478 15.60 10.00 6.01
C VAL A 478 14.34 9.30 5.52
N LEU A 479 14.48 8.52 4.45
CA LEU A 479 13.50 7.53 4.03
C LEU A 479 14.01 6.13 4.35
N ARG A 480 13.34 5.39 5.22
CA ARG A 480 13.73 4.05 5.65
C ARG A 480 12.79 2.98 5.08
N LEU A 481 13.35 1.99 4.39
CA LEU A 481 12.63 0.81 3.91
C LEU A 481 12.67 -0.30 4.97
N THR A 482 11.50 -0.65 5.54
CA THR A 482 11.42 -1.55 6.70
C THR A 482 11.02 -2.99 6.37
N GLN A 483 10.29 -3.23 5.28
CA GLN A 483 9.83 -4.56 4.83
C GLN A 483 9.66 -4.61 3.30
N GLN A 484 10.69 -4.19 2.56
CA GLN A 484 10.66 -4.18 1.09
C GLN A 484 10.48 -5.59 0.52
N ASP A 485 9.69 -5.72 -0.56
CA ASP A 485 9.65 -6.95 -1.34
C ASP A 485 10.98 -7.18 -2.04
N THR A 486 11.63 -8.30 -1.74
CA THR A 486 12.96 -8.65 -2.27
C THR A 486 12.89 -9.52 -3.52
N ASN A 487 11.70 -9.87 -4.00
CA ASN A 487 11.53 -10.66 -5.21
C ASN A 487 11.71 -9.85 -6.50
N GLN A 488 11.67 -8.53 -6.39
CA GLN A 488 11.85 -7.60 -7.51
C GLN A 488 12.90 -6.55 -7.16
N ALA A 489 13.70 -6.18 -8.16
CA ALA A 489 14.65 -5.10 -8.01
C ALA A 489 13.93 -3.74 -8.09
N LEU A 490 14.37 -2.77 -7.28
CA LEU A 490 13.96 -1.38 -7.38
C LEU A 490 14.88 -0.64 -8.34
N ASP A 491 14.31 0.17 -9.20
CA ASP A 491 15.08 1.14 -9.97
C ASP A 491 15.58 2.25 -9.04
N ALA A 492 16.88 2.38 -8.89
CA ALA A 492 17.48 3.37 -8.01
C ALA A 492 17.26 4.81 -8.49
N SER A 493 16.95 5.00 -9.78
CA SER A 493 16.63 6.33 -10.34
C SER A 493 15.32 6.94 -9.83
N LEU A 494 14.48 6.13 -9.18
CA LEU A 494 13.30 6.60 -8.46
C LEU A 494 13.65 7.55 -7.30
N PHE A 495 14.86 7.46 -6.76
CA PHE A 495 15.24 8.21 -5.57
C PHE A 495 16.10 9.40 -5.93
N SER A 496 15.69 10.57 -5.51
CA SER A 496 16.39 11.84 -5.70
C SER A 496 16.52 12.63 -4.40
N GLY A 497 17.17 13.80 -4.47
CA GLY A 497 17.34 14.72 -3.35
C GLY A 497 18.62 14.52 -2.54
N ASP A 498 18.87 15.45 -1.61
CA ASP A 498 20.10 15.49 -0.79
C ASP A 498 19.96 14.73 0.55
N GLY A 499 18.80 14.11 0.80
CA GLY A 499 18.53 13.30 2.00
C GLY A 499 19.17 11.91 1.95
N THR A 500 18.67 10.97 2.76
CA THR A 500 19.26 9.63 2.88
C THR A 500 18.22 8.52 2.74
N LEU A 501 18.42 7.63 1.78
CA LEU A 501 17.71 6.36 1.70
C LEU A 501 18.38 5.35 2.64
N VAL A 502 17.62 4.76 3.55
CA VAL A 502 18.11 3.70 4.46
C VAL A 502 17.45 2.38 4.12
N ASN A 503 18.26 1.38 3.75
CA ASN A 503 17.74 0.02 3.62
C ASN A 503 17.87 -0.74 4.94
N ALA A 504 16.75 -1.05 5.58
CA ALA A 504 16.66 -1.89 6.78
C ALA A 504 16.07 -3.28 6.50
N THR A 505 15.91 -3.67 5.25
CA THR A 505 15.38 -4.98 4.82
C THR A 505 16.45 -5.84 4.19
N ASP A 506 16.61 -7.09 4.64
CA ASP A 506 17.58 -8.02 4.07
C ASP A 506 17.20 -8.43 2.63
N GLY A 507 18.17 -8.30 1.73
CA GLY A 507 18.07 -8.83 0.37
C GLY A 507 17.44 -7.89 -0.65
N VAL A 508 17.35 -6.59 -0.37
CA VAL A 508 16.90 -5.59 -1.34
C VAL A 508 17.92 -5.45 -2.48
N THR A 509 17.44 -5.47 -3.70
CA THR A 509 18.24 -5.21 -4.91
C THR A 509 17.89 -3.84 -5.46
N LEU A 510 18.89 -2.98 -5.64
CA LEU A 510 18.79 -1.72 -6.39
C LEU A 510 19.51 -1.86 -7.73
N THR A 511 19.01 -1.18 -8.76
CA THR A 511 19.59 -1.17 -10.10
C THR A 511 19.64 0.23 -10.66
N GLY A 512 20.65 0.54 -11.48
CA GLY A 512 20.78 1.85 -12.15
C GLY A 512 21.51 2.89 -11.31
N GLU A 513 21.08 4.16 -11.38
CA GLU A 513 21.74 5.29 -10.74
C GLU A 513 20.91 5.81 -9.57
N LEU A 514 21.49 5.85 -8.38
CA LEU A 514 20.89 6.42 -7.18
C LEU A 514 21.34 7.88 -7.01
N ASN A 515 20.37 8.81 -7.01
CA ASN A 515 20.65 10.24 -6.94
C ASN A 515 20.46 10.84 -5.53
N THR A 516 20.63 10.03 -4.51
CA THR A 516 20.57 10.44 -3.10
C THR A 516 21.63 9.70 -2.29
N ASN A 517 21.77 10.00 -0.98
CA ASN A 517 22.65 9.23 -0.11
C ASN A 517 22.04 7.86 0.22
N LEU A 518 22.90 6.84 0.37
CA LEU A 518 22.50 5.50 0.75
C LEU A 518 23.12 5.09 2.09
N GLU A 519 22.31 4.59 3.00
CA GLU A 519 22.75 3.88 4.19
C GLU A 519 22.21 2.45 4.17
N THR A 520 23.09 1.48 4.44
CA THR A 520 22.73 0.06 4.46
C THR A 520 22.81 -0.50 5.87
N ASP A 521 21.64 -0.72 6.48
CA ASP A 521 21.53 -1.40 7.79
C ASP A 521 21.41 -2.93 7.64
N SER A 522 21.07 -3.40 6.46
CA SER A 522 20.84 -4.80 6.11
C SER A 522 21.52 -5.18 4.79
N LEU A 523 21.35 -6.43 4.34
CA LEU A 523 21.92 -6.88 3.07
C LEU A 523 21.27 -6.15 1.88
N THR A 524 22.10 -5.49 1.08
CA THR A 524 21.70 -4.76 -0.12
C THR A 524 22.53 -5.21 -1.31
N TYR A 525 21.87 -5.58 -2.43
CA TYR A 525 22.51 -5.95 -3.68
C TYR A 525 22.63 -4.73 -4.59
N LEU A 526 23.86 -4.42 -5.02
CA LEU A 526 24.22 -3.22 -5.76
C LEU A 526 25.13 -3.55 -6.97
N SER A 527 24.82 -4.61 -7.71
CA SER A 527 25.60 -4.98 -8.92
C SER A 527 25.35 -3.96 -10.03
N ASP A 528 26.40 -3.37 -10.58
CA ASP A 528 26.38 -2.34 -11.62
C ASP A 528 25.54 -1.09 -11.25
N VAL A 529 25.63 -0.68 -9.99
CA VAL A 529 24.95 0.51 -9.46
C VAL A 529 25.92 1.69 -9.33
N THR A 530 25.43 2.89 -9.64
CA THR A 530 26.12 4.14 -9.33
C THR A 530 25.38 4.89 -8.23
N VAL A 531 26.03 5.15 -7.11
CA VAL A 531 25.55 6.01 -6.03
C VAL A 531 26.15 7.41 -6.23
N ASN A 532 25.31 8.37 -6.64
CA ASN A 532 25.77 9.76 -6.84
C ASN A 532 25.96 10.52 -5.52
N GLY A 533 25.22 10.14 -4.49
CA GLY A 533 25.40 10.62 -3.12
C GLY A 533 26.45 9.83 -2.34
N ASN A 534 26.42 9.95 -1.02
CA ASN A 534 27.29 9.21 -0.10
C ASN A 534 26.80 7.77 0.10
N LEU A 535 27.72 6.85 0.32
CA LEU A 535 27.41 5.48 0.75
C LEU A 535 27.90 5.24 2.17
N THR A 536 26.97 4.95 3.09
CA THR A 536 27.26 4.57 4.48
C THR A 536 26.90 3.10 4.70
N ASN A 537 27.90 2.28 4.96
CA ASN A 537 27.75 0.84 5.28
C ASN A 537 28.42 0.55 6.61
N THR A 538 27.79 0.96 7.72
CA THR A 538 28.42 0.82 9.06
C THR A 538 28.09 -0.49 9.75
N SER A 539 26.94 -1.11 9.44
CA SER A 539 26.47 -2.33 10.11
C SER A 539 25.88 -3.37 9.15
N GLY A 540 25.47 -2.98 7.96
CA GLY A 540 24.86 -3.84 6.96
C GLY A 540 25.87 -4.59 6.08
N ALA A 541 25.36 -5.14 5.00
CA ALA A 541 26.18 -5.78 3.97
C ALA A 541 25.80 -5.22 2.58
N VAL A 542 26.81 -4.86 1.82
CA VAL A 542 26.70 -4.51 0.41
C VAL A 542 27.19 -5.70 -0.41
N SER A 543 26.39 -6.15 -1.37
CA SER A 543 26.71 -7.32 -2.19
C SER A 543 26.65 -6.98 -3.67
N LEU A 544 27.72 -7.35 -4.36
CA LEU A 544 27.74 -7.42 -5.82
C LEU A 544 27.59 -8.88 -6.30
N GLN A 545 27.53 -9.83 -5.37
CA GLN A 545 27.47 -11.27 -5.68
C GLN A 545 26.18 -11.64 -6.40
N ASN A 546 26.30 -12.00 -7.67
CA ASN A 546 25.25 -12.53 -8.52
C ASN A 546 25.66 -13.82 -9.27
N GLY A 547 26.89 -14.32 -8.99
CA GLY A 547 27.49 -15.49 -9.63
C GLY A 547 28.29 -15.15 -10.91
N ILE A 548 28.48 -13.88 -11.21
CA ILE A 548 29.28 -13.36 -12.32
C ILE A 548 30.30 -12.39 -11.74
N ALA A 549 31.54 -12.42 -12.22
CA ALA A 549 32.56 -11.47 -11.80
C ALA A 549 32.67 -10.33 -12.83
N GLY A 550 32.92 -9.14 -12.36
CA GLY A 550 33.17 -7.96 -13.18
C GLY A 550 32.16 -6.85 -13.01
N ASP A 551 31.20 -7.02 -12.09
CA ASP A 551 30.22 -5.99 -11.72
C ASP A 551 30.91 -4.84 -10.99
N THR A 552 30.32 -3.65 -11.07
CA THR A 552 30.90 -2.45 -10.48
C THR A 552 29.88 -1.71 -9.61
N LEU A 553 30.27 -1.38 -8.38
CA LEU A 553 29.58 -0.38 -7.57
C LEU A 553 30.42 0.90 -7.57
N THR A 554 29.87 1.98 -8.14
CA THR A 554 30.54 3.28 -8.17
C THR A 554 29.91 4.22 -7.12
N VAL A 555 30.72 4.82 -6.27
CA VAL A 555 30.30 5.82 -5.28
C VAL A 555 30.94 7.15 -5.65
N ASN A 556 30.11 8.12 -6.07
CA ASN A 556 30.59 9.45 -6.45
C ASN A 556 30.75 10.39 -5.24
N GLY A 557 29.96 10.20 -4.20
CA GLY A 557 30.10 10.88 -2.92
C GLY A 557 31.10 10.21 -1.97
N ASP A 558 31.02 10.53 -0.69
CA ASP A 558 31.89 9.95 0.35
C ASP A 558 31.47 8.52 0.71
N TYR A 559 32.46 7.67 1.01
CA TYR A 559 32.23 6.32 1.48
C TYR A 559 32.60 6.16 2.96
N THR A 560 31.65 5.64 3.75
CA THR A 560 31.89 5.27 5.15
C THR A 560 31.66 3.77 5.35
N GLY A 561 32.72 3.02 5.58
CA GLY A 561 32.70 1.59 5.83
C GLY A 561 32.60 1.23 7.31
N GLY A 562 32.21 0.00 7.59
CA GLY A 562 32.05 -0.61 8.94
C GLY A 562 31.39 -1.97 8.87
N GLY A 563 30.61 -2.18 7.82
CA GLY A 563 29.89 -3.42 7.52
C GLY A 563 30.70 -4.40 6.64
N THR A 564 29.98 -5.15 5.83
CA THR A 564 30.53 -6.19 4.95
C THR A 564 30.36 -5.82 3.48
N LEU A 565 31.36 -6.08 2.66
CA LEU A 565 31.35 -5.99 1.21
C LEU A 565 31.54 -7.41 0.64
N LEU A 566 30.56 -7.87 -0.16
CA LEU A 566 30.55 -9.21 -0.75
C LEU A 566 30.79 -9.08 -2.26
N LEU A 567 31.85 -9.75 -2.77
CA LEU A 567 32.28 -9.66 -4.15
C LEU A 567 32.44 -11.05 -4.75
N ASP A 568 32.06 -11.21 -6.02
CA ASP A 568 32.42 -12.34 -6.86
C ASP A 568 33.79 -12.10 -7.51
N SER A 569 34.64 -13.11 -7.60
CA SER A 569 35.93 -12.97 -8.26
C SER A 569 36.36 -14.29 -8.93
N GLU A 570 36.97 -14.15 -10.10
CA GLU A 570 37.81 -15.22 -10.64
C GLU A 570 39.16 -15.16 -9.96
N LEU A 571 39.73 -16.32 -9.64
CA LEU A 571 41.02 -16.38 -8.98
C LEU A 571 42.04 -17.12 -9.85
N ASN A 572 42.61 -16.40 -10.81
CA ASN A 572 43.75 -16.81 -11.65
C ASN A 572 44.90 -15.81 -11.48
N GLY A 573 45.48 -15.32 -12.61
CA GLY A 573 46.51 -14.28 -12.59
C GLY A 573 45.95 -12.86 -12.47
N ASP A 574 46.79 -11.88 -12.77
CA ASP A 574 46.48 -10.46 -12.63
C ASP A 574 45.30 -9.96 -13.48
N ASP A 575 45.00 -10.62 -14.59
CA ASP A 575 43.89 -10.25 -15.53
C ASP A 575 42.55 -10.92 -15.18
N SER A 576 42.41 -11.51 -13.98
CA SER A 576 41.14 -12.13 -13.56
C SER A 576 40.04 -11.11 -13.41
N ALA A 577 38.83 -11.46 -13.88
CA ALA A 577 37.65 -10.64 -13.62
C ALA A 577 37.27 -10.68 -12.14
N SER A 578 36.85 -9.53 -11.62
CA SER A 578 36.40 -9.40 -10.24
C SER A 578 35.43 -8.25 -10.13
N ASP A 579 34.46 -8.39 -9.25
CA ASP A 579 33.63 -7.27 -8.83
C ASP A 579 34.49 -6.20 -8.18
N GLN A 580 34.09 -4.92 -8.37
CA GLN A 580 34.85 -3.78 -7.89
C GLN A 580 33.99 -2.74 -7.20
N LEU A 581 34.50 -2.24 -6.08
CA LEU A 581 34.02 -1.01 -5.46
C LEU A 581 34.89 0.15 -5.95
N VAL A 582 34.29 1.13 -6.66
CA VAL A 582 34.95 2.32 -7.20
C VAL A 582 34.57 3.54 -6.36
N LEU A 583 35.56 4.24 -5.81
CA LEU A 583 35.38 5.33 -4.85
C LEU A 583 35.94 6.64 -5.44
N ASN A 584 35.04 7.63 -5.62
CA ASN A 584 35.35 8.94 -6.19
C ASN A 584 35.37 10.09 -5.16
N GLY A 585 35.03 9.84 -3.89
CA GLY A 585 34.99 10.82 -2.79
C GLY A 585 35.98 10.49 -1.64
N ASN A 586 35.79 11.14 -0.49
CA ASN A 586 36.55 10.78 0.71
C ASN A 586 36.12 9.40 1.22
N THR A 587 37.05 8.70 1.86
CA THR A 587 36.75 7.39 2.42
C THR A 587 37.12 7.31 3.90
N ALA A 588 36.33 6.53 4.66
CA ALA A 588 36.57 6.30 6.09
C ALA A 588 36.03 4.93 6.53
N GLY A 589 36.48 4.49 7.71
CA GLY A 589 35.99 3.27 8.37
C GLY A 589 36.72 1.99 7.99
N ASN A 590 36.22 0.87 8.51
CA ASN A 590 36.85 -0.44 8.32
C ASN A 590 35.82 -1.43 7.75
N THR A 591 36.01 -1.87 6.52
CA THR A 591 35.08 -2.77 5.82
C THR A 591 35.64 -4.19 5.77
N THR A 592 34.79 -5.15 6.12
CA THR A 592 35.11 -6.57 5.95
C THR A 592 34.76 -7.03 4.56
N VAL A 593 35.73 -7.55 3.80
CA VAL A 593 35.53 -8.05 2.44
C VAL A 593 35.34 -9.55 2.44
N VAL A 594 34.32 -10.04 1.79
CA VAL A 594 34.05 -11.46 1.56
C VAL A 594 34.16 -11.72 0.07
N ILE A 595 35.08 -12.55 -0.34
CA ILE A 595 35.24 -12.94 -1.74
C ILE A 595 34.57 -14.30 -1.95
N ASN A 596 33.72 -14.40 -2.93
CA ASN A 596 33.19 -15.64 -3.45
C ASN A 596 33.96 -16.02 -4.72
N PRO A 597 34.80 -17.04 -4.67
CA PRO A 597 35.56 -17.48 -5.85
C PRO A 597 34.65 -18.28 -6.80
N ILE A 598 34.23 -17.68 -7.90
CA ILE A 598 33.34 -18.32 -8.86
C ILE A 598 34.03 -19.27 -9.82
N THR A 599 35.20 -18.90 -10.32
CA THR A 599 36.02 -19.76 -11.18
C THR A 599 37.50 -19.51 -10.93
N GLY A 600 38.35 -20.40 -11.43
CA GLY A 600 39.79 -20.28 -11.39
C GLY A 600 40.51 -21.58 -11.07
N ILE A 601 41.81 -21.66 -11.43
CA ILE A 601 42.69 -22.76 -11.07
C ILE A 601 43.75 -22.34 -10.02
N GLY A 602 43.75 -21.04 -9.69
CA GLY A 602 44.76 -20.41 -8.86
C GLY A 602 46.08 -20.24 -9.58
N GLU A 603 46.53 -19.01 -9.76
CA GLU A 603 47.77 -18.64 -10.39
C GLU A 603 48.49 -17.58 -9.56
N PRO A 604 49.84 -17.46 -9.72
CA PRO A 604 50.56 -16.39 -9.05
C PRO A 604 50.21 -15.05 -9.69
N THR A 605 50.02 -14.07 -8.82
CA THR A 605 49.77 -12.67 -9.23
C THR A 605 51.03 -11.85 -9.03
N SER A 606 51.26 -10.84 -9.87
CA SER A 606 52.34 -9.86 -9.73
C SER A 606 51.83 -8.49 -9.27
N THR A 607 50.78 -7.99 -9.90
CA THR A 607 50.09 -6.76 -9.51
C THR A 607 48.90 -7.06 -8.59
N GLY A 608 48.22 -8.16 -8.81
CA GLY A 608 47.03 -8.59 -8.07
C GLY A 608 45.73 -8.31 -8.82
N ILE A 609 44.63 -8.90 -8.33
CA ILE A 609 43.26 -8.70 -8.86
C ILE A 609 42.65 -7.54 -8.10
N LYS A 610 42.33 -6.43 -8.78
CA LYS A 610 41.75 -5.22 -8.15
C LYS A 610 40.34 -5.51 -7.68
N VAL A 611 40.01 -5.18 -6.43
CA VAL A 611 38.67 -5.31 -5.83
C VAL A 611 38.12 -4.00 -5.27
N VAL A 612 39.01 -3.05 -4.91
CA VAL A 612 38.62 -1.68 -4.56
C VAL A 612 39.51 -0.71 -5.33
N ASP A 613 38.90 0.23 -6.03
CA ASP A 613 39.51 1.26 -6.84
C ASP A 613 39.27 2.63 -6.20
N PHE A 614 40.30 3.27 -5.68
CA PHE A 614 40.21 4.65 -5.25
C PHE A 614 40.55 5.56 -6.44
N ALA A 615 39.52 5.82 -7.25
CA ALA A 615 39.60 6.59 -8.48
C ALA A 615 39.64 8.11 -8.24
N ALA A 616 39.38 8.58 -7.02
CA ALA A 616 39.44 10.00 -6.63
C ALA A 616 40.84 10.58 -6.73
N ASP A 617 40.94 11.87 -7.06
CA ASP A 617 42.21 12.61 -7.03
C ASP A 617 42.74 12.66 -5.59
N PRO A 618 43.87 11.99 -5.25
CA PRO A 618 44.36 11.94 -3.89
C PRO A 618 44.88 13.29 -3.39
N THR A 619 44.95 14.30 -4.23
CA THR A 619 45.29 15.68 -3.82
C THR A 619 44.08 16.45 -3.32
N GLN A 620 42.89 16.00 -3.61
CA GLN A 620 41.63 16.63 -3.26
C GLN A 620 40.83 15.81 -2.21
N PHE A 621 40.90 14.49 -2.27
CA PHE A 621 40.15 13.58 -1.44
C PHE A 621 41.05 12.74 -0.55
N GLN A 622 40.55 12.35 0.62
CA GLN A 622 41.29 11.56 1.59
C GLN A 622 40.83 10.10 1.55
N ASN A 623 41.80 9.18 1.39
CA ASN A 623 41.55 7.75 1.50
C ASN A 623 41.95 7.28 2.90
N ASN A 624 40.97 7.12 3.80
CA ASN A 624 41.15 6.63 5.16
C ASN A 624 40.41 5.31 5.43
N ALA A 625 39.73 4.74 4.44
CA ALA A 625 39.07 3.46 4.60
C ALA A 625 40.08 2.32 4.63
N GLN A 626 39.82 1.36 5.48
CA GLN A 626 40.59 0.13 5.59
C GLN A 626 39.71 -1.07 5.22
N PHE A 627 40.30 -2.00 4.44
CA PHE A 627 39.61 -3.20 4.03
C PHE A 627 40.35 -4.42 4.55
N SER A 628 39.64 -5.44 4.98
CA SER A 628 40.20 -6.69 5.45
C SER A 628 39.37 -7.89 5.02
N LEU A 629 40.02 -8.99 4.63
CA LEU A 629 39.30 -10.22 4.29
C LEU A 629 38.66 -10.85 5.53
N ALA A 630 37.45 -11.34 5.34
CA ALA A 630 36.72 -12.10 6.35
C ALA A 630 37.44 -13.42 6.75
N GLY A 631 37.11 -13.90 7.90
CA GLY A 631 37.58 -15.22 8.37
C GLY A 631 39.07 -15.28 8.65
N SER A 632 39.79 -16.07 7.88
CA SER A 632 41.25 -16.33 8.12
C SER A 632 42.18 -15.27 7.49
N GLY A 633 41.60 -14.26 6.79
CA GLY A 633 42.37 -13.21 6.11
C GLY A 633 42.96 -13.63 4.76
N TYR A 634 42.49 -14.71 4.18
CA TYR A 634 42.88 -15.18 2.85
C TYR A 634 41.74 -15.92 2.16
N VAL A 635 41.80 -15.96 0.82
CA VAL A 635 40.91 -16.76 -0.04
C VAL A 635 41.73 -17.81 -0.75
N ASN A 636 41.29 -19.05 -0.70
CA ASN A 636 42.01 -20.15 -1.32
C ASN A 636 41.50 -20.51 -2.69
N MET A 637 42.39 -20.62 -3.69
CA MET A 637 42.10 -21.21 -4.98
C MET A 637 43.30 -22.04 -5.47
N GLY A 638 43.04 -23.29 -5.81
CA GLY A 638 44.08 -24.21 -6.26
C GLY A 638 45.22 -24.34 -5.29
N ALA A 639 46.42 -24.00 -5.72
CA ALA A 639 47.64 -24.07 -4.94
C ALA A 639 47.94 -22.82 -4.08
N TYR A 640 47.15 -21.74 -4.27
CA TYR A 640 47.46 -20.42 -3.74
C TYR A 640 46.46 -19.92 -2.73
N ASP A 641 46.96 -19.16 -1.77
CA ASP A 641 46.18 -18.34 -0.86
C ASP A 641 46.31 -16.87 -1.33
N TYR A 642 45.16 -16.22 -1.62
CA TYR A 642 45.11 -14.83 -1.99
C TYR A 642 44.82 -13.99 -0.74
N THR A 643 45.63 -12.99 -0.48
CA THR A 643 45.50 -12.02 0.60
C THR A 643 45.10 -10.66 0.05
N LEU A 644 44.42 -9.84 0.86
CA LEU A 644 44.07 -8.50 0.46
C LEU A 644 45.19 -7.52 0.82
N VAL A 645 45.68 -6.78 -0.17
CA VAL A 645 46.85 -5.90 -0.04
C VAL A 645 46.52 -4.54 -0.61
N GLU A 646 46.82 -3.49 0.13
CA GLU A 646 46.76 -2.11 -0.35
C GLU A 646 48.01 -1.76 -1.17
N ASP A 647 47.83 -1.19 -2.34
CA ASP A 647 48.90 -0.70 -3.19
C ASP A 647 48.46 0.57 -3.93
N ASN A 648 49.12 1.68 -3.71
CA ASN A 648 48.80 3.00 -4.28
C ASN A 648 47.35 3.47 -4.04
N ASN A 649 46.79 3.26 -2.87
CA ASN A 649 45.42 3.50 -2.41
C ASN A 649 44.34 2.51 -2.94
N ASP A 650 44.72 1.62 -3.83
CA ASP A 650 43.82 0.56 -4.32
C ASP A 650 44.01 -0.72 -3.52
N TRP A 651 43.02 -1.59 -3.52
CA TRP A 651 43.07 -2.88 -2.84
C TRP A 651 43.00 -4.03 -3.82
N TYR A 652 43.92 -4.93 -3.69
CA TYR A 652 44.12 -6.07 -4.59
C TYR A 652 44.14 -7.39 -3.86
N LEU A 653 43.61 -8.46 -4.47
CA LEU A 653 43.84 -9.82 -4.07
C LEU A 653 45.17 -10.29 -4.67
N ARG A 654 46.15 -10.61 -3.82
CA ARG A 654 47.50 -11.06 -4.23
C ARG A 654 47.81 -12.43 -3.70
N SER A 655 48.35 -13.30 -4.58
CA SER A 655 48.86 -14.63 -4.24
C SER A 655 50.40 -14.63 -4.12
N GLN A 656 51.05 -13.48 -4.09
CA GLN A 656 52.48 -13.29 -3.88
C GLN A 656 52.74 -12.18 -2.86
N GLU A 657 53.73 -12.37 -2.00
CA GLU A 657 54.24 -11.33 -1.11
C GLU A 657 55.52 -10.75 -1.63
N VAL A 658 55.78 -9.48 -1.40
CA VAL A 658 57.06 -8.83 -1.67
C VAL A 658 58.02 -9.27 -0.59
N ASN A 659 59.04 -10.04 -0.96
CA ASN A 659 60.10 -10.42 -0.03
C ASN A 659 60.93 -9.15 0.34
N PRO A 660 61.00 -8.74 1.61
CA PRO A 660 61.82 -7.58 1.97
C PRO A 660 63.23 -7.84 1.56
N THR A 661 63.84 -6.94 0.78
CA THR A 661 65.25 -7.00 0.40
C THR A 661 66.11 -7.24 1.66
N PRO A 662 66.95 -8.27 1.71
CA PRO A 662 67.81 -8.45 2.86
C PRO A 662 68.66 -7.17 3.04
N PRO A 663 68.91 -6.74 4.30
CA PRO A 663 69.71 -5.56 4.53
C PRO A 663 71.08 -5.77 3.83
N PRO A 664 71.61 -4.74 3.19
CA PRO A 664 72.89 -4.84 2.49
C PRO A 664 73.94 -5.40 3.46
N ASP A 665 74.74 -6.39 2.98
CA ASP A 665 75.81 -6.99 3.73
C ASP A 665 76.77 -5.89 4.23
N PRO A 666 77.16 -5.88 5.49
CA PRO A 666 78.02 -4.81 6.01
C PRO A 666 79.34 -4.76 5.20
N ASP A 667 79.57 -3.58 4.61
CA ASP A 667 80.69 -3.22 3.79
C ASP A 667 81.99 -3.74 4.37
N PRO A 668 82.82 -4.49 3.63
CA PRO A 668 84.16 -4.87 4.09
C PRO A 668 85.04 -3.68 4.30
N THR A 669 85.64 -3.58 5.43
CA THR A 669 86.55 -2.50 5.81
C THR A 669 87.45 -2.04 4.66
N PRO A 670 87.63 -0.75 4.42
CA PRO A 670 88.41 -0.21 3.30
C PRO A 670 89.83 -0.51 3.36
N ASP A 671 90.38 -1.13 2.32
CA ASP A 671 91.78 -1.22 2.02
C ASP A 671 92.34 0.06 1.43
N PRO A 672 93.50 0.57 1.74
CA PRO A 672 93.89 1.92 1.38
C PRO A 672 94.27 1.99 -0.13
N ASP A 673 93.54 2.93 -0.77
CA ASP A 673 93.73 3.68 -1.99
C ASP A 673 94.66 3.22 -3.08
N PRO A 674 94.21 3.06 -4.32
CA PRO A 674 94.77 3.74 -5.46
C PRO A 674 93.83 4.31 -6.49
N THR A 675 94.02 5.54 -6.82
CA THR A 675 93.72 6.31 -8.05
C THR A 675 92.31 6.13 -8.70
N PRO A 676 91.71 7.22 -9.05
CA PRO A 676 90.29 7.24 -9.55
C PRO A 676 90.18 6.67 -10.96
N ASP A 677 89.38 5.64 -11.14
CA ASP A 677 88.84 5.14 -12.41
C ASP A 677 87.50 5.76 -12.69
N PRO A 678 87.09 5.97 -13.93
CA PRO A 678 85.88 6.70 -14.26
C PRO A 678 84.62 5.96 -13.84
N ASP A 679 83.72 6.75 -13.31
CA ASP A 679 82.38 6.50 -12.77
C ASP A 679 81.64 5.33 -13.47
N PRO A 680 81.29 4.27 -12.72
CA PRO A 680 80.44 3.25 -13.24
C PRO A 680 79.01 3.71 -13.22
N THR A 681 78.33 3.52 -14.34
CA THR A 681 76.88 3.62 -14.45
C THR A 681 76.18 2.95 -13.25
N PRO A 682 75.16 3.57 -12.61
CA PRO A 682 74.46 2.95 -11.50
C PRO A 682 73.89 1.60 -11.91
N ASP A 683 74.17 0.58 -11.09
CA ASP A 683 73.63 -0.77 -11.21
C ASP A 683 72.10 -0.63 -11.15
N PRO A 684 71.32 -1.33 -11.98
CA PRO A 684 69.89 -1.29 -11.90
C PRO A 684 69.47 -1.79 -10.50
N GLU A 685 68.60 -1.02 -9.84
CA GLU A 685 67.97 -1.43 -8.57
C GLU A 685 67.51 -2.89 -8.66
N PRO A 686 67.81 -3.74 -7.67
CA PRO A 686 67.35 -5.12 -7.69
C PRO A 686 65.83 -5.17 -7.72
N THR A 687 65.28 -5.79 -8.74
CA THR A 687 63.86 -6.05 -8.84
C THR A 687 63.39 -6.82 -7.60
N PRO A 688 62.34 -6.40 -6.88
CA PRO A 688 61.85 -7.10 -5.70
C PRO A 688 61.53 -8.57 -6.06
N ALA A 689 62.05 -9.48 -5.27
CA ALA A 689 61.81 -10.91 -5.45
C ALA A 689 60.42 -11.24 -4.86
N TYR A 690 59.44 -11.51 -5.72
CA TYR A 690 58.13 -11.99 -5.29
C TYR A 690 58.18 -13.48 -4.94
N GLN A 691 57.55 -13.86 -3.81
CA GLN A 691 57.38 -15.25 -3.42
C GLN A 691 55.89 -15.62 -3.46
N PRO A 692 55.51 -16.76 -4.11
CA PRO A 692 54.14 -17.24 -4.13
C PRO A 692 53.66 -17.59 -2.71
N VAL A 693 52.45 -17.23 -2.34
CA VAL A 693 51.78 -17.61 -1.09
C VAL A 693 51.08 -18.96 -1.30
N LEU A 694 51.70 -20.04 -0.91
CA LEU A 694 51.15 -21.37 -1.12
C LEU A 694 50.19 -21.78 -0.01
N ASN A 695 49.10 -22.42 -0.42
CA ASN A 695 48.14 -23.00 0.50
C ASN A 695 48.71 -24.27 1.16
N ALA A 696 48.41 -24.45 2.43
CA ALA A 696 48.85 -25.65 3.18
C ALA A 696 48.39 -26.97 2.54
N LYS A 697 47.29 -27.00 1.78
CA LYS A 697 46.84 -28.21 1.05
C LYS A 697 47.86 -28.70 0.05
N VAL A 698 48.62 -27.80 -0.58
CA VAL A 698 49.72 -28.16 -1.48
C VAL A 698 50.75 -29.04 -0.77
N GLY A 699 51.13 -28.67 0.47
CA GLY A 699 51.97 -29.48 1.31
C GLY A 699 51.37 -30.84 1.65
N GLY A 700 50.08 -30.91 1.93
CA GLY A 700 49.41 -32.19 2.15
C GLY A 700 49.43 -33.10 0.93
N TYR A 701 49.18 -32.54 -0.29
CA TYR A 701 49.36 -33.32 -1.53
C TYR A 701 50.80 -33.79 -1.74
N PHE A 702 51.78 -32.94 -1.46
CA PHE A 702 53.18 -33.27 -1.57
C PHE A 702 53.55 -34.39 -0.59
N ASN A 703 53.09 -34.34 0.67
CA ASN A 703 53.24 -35.41 1.64
C ASN A 703 52.66 -36.75 1.13
N ASN A 704 51.43 -36.71 0.61
CA ASN A 704 50.75 -37.89 0.07
C ASN A 704 51.53 -38.50 -1.10
N LEU A 705 52.01 -37.66 -2.05
CA LEU A 705 52.84 -38.13 -3.16
C LEU A 705 54.14 -38.74 -2.70
N ARG A 706 54.83 -38.09 -1.75
CA ARG A 706 56.03 -38.59 -1.16
C ARG A 706 55.78 -39.90 -0.45
N ALA A 707 54.79 -40.00 0.40
CA ALA A 707 54.38 -41.19 1.10
C ALA A 707 54.08 -42.35 0.16
N ALA A 708 53.34 -42.11 -0.93
CA ALA A 708 53.01 -43.10 -1.95
C ALA A 708 54.29 -43.65 -2.63
N ASN A 709 55.19 -42.72 -3.01
CA ASN A 709 56.47 -43.11 -3.67
C ASN A 709 57.43 -43.87 -2.76
N GLN A 710 57.39 -43.67 -1.44
CA GLN A 710 58.27 -44.24 -0.49
C GLN A 710 57.70 -45.47 0.24
N ALA A 711 56.38 -45.67 0.25
CA ALA A 711 55.69 -46.65 1.07
C ALA A 711 56.24 -48.09 0.95
N PHE A 712 56.60 -48.49 -0.28
CA PHE A 712 56.93 -49.88 -0.58
C PHE A 712 58.34 -50.02 -1.25
N VAL A 713 59.21 -49.03 -1.15
CA VAL A 713 60.59 -49.15 -1.68
C VAL A 713 61.31 -50.19 -0.93
N MET A 714 61.84 -51.15 -1.68
CA MET A 714 62.73 -52.26 -1.14
C MET A 714 64.15 -52.12 -1.67
N GLU A 715 65.10 -52.17 -0.75
CA GLU A 715 66.50 -52.26 -1.11
C GLU A 715 66.89 -53.73 -1.18
N ARG A 716 68.00 -54.01 -1.81
CA ARG A 716 68.57 -55.41 -1.92
C ARG A 716 68.65 -56.11 -0.58
N ARG A 717 68.93 -55.38 0.49
CA ARG A 717 69.06 -55.95 1.85
C ARG A 717 67.71 -56.34 2.47
N ASP A 718 66.62 -55.81 1.91
CA ASP A 718 65.29 -56.06 2.41
C ASP A 718 64.59 -57.28 1.77
N HIS A 719 65.33 -57.91 0.82
CA HIS A 719 64.94 -59.18 0.27
C HIS A 719 65.44 -60.30 1.15
N ALA A 720 64.55 -61.28 1.38
CA ALA A 720 65.00 -62.46 2.07
C ALA A 720 66.18 -63.12 1.31
N GLY A 721 67.30 -62.92 1.76
CA GLY A 721 68.55 -63.47 1.14
C GLY A 721 69.35 -64.23 2.16
N GLY A 722 69.55 -65.45 1.86
CA GLY A 722 70.39 -66.36 2.65
C GLY A 722 69.76 -67.72 2.88
N ASP A 723 70.56 -68.79 2.99
CA ASP A 723 70.15 -70.18 3.07
C ASP A 723 68.89 -70.38 3.93
N GLY A 724 67.73 -70.65 3.30
CA GLY A 724 66.63 -71.22 3.96
C GLY A 724 65.58 -70.24 4.57
N GLN A 725 65.74 -68.91 4.48
CA GLN A 725 64.63 -67.97 4.96
C GLN A 725 63.47 -67.95 4.02
N THR A 726 62.37 -68.47 4.50
CA THR A 726 61.14 -68.53 3.69
C THR A 726 60.13 -67.36 3.94
N LEU A 727 60.35 -66.59 5.02
CA LEU A 727 59.42 -65.49 5.40
C LEU A 727 60.24 -64.35 6.02
N ASN A 728 59.94 -63.11 5.60
CA ASN A 728 60.52 -61.88 6.17
C ASN A 728 59.41 -60.91 6.46
N LEU A 729 59.32 -60.40 7.69
CA LEU A 729 58.44 -59.34 8.12
C LEU A 729 59.28 -58.08 8.32
N ARG A 730 58.91 -57.02 7.59
CA ARG A 730 59.56 -55.75 7.71
C ARG A 730 58.54 -54.76 8.25
N VAL A 731 58.88 -54.04 9.31
CA VAL A 731 58.10 -52.95 9.88
C VAL A 731 58.89 -51.67 9.81
N ILE A 732 58.40 -50.67 9.18
CA ILE A 732 59.06 -49.38 9.04
C ILE A 732 58.09 -48.33 9.71
N GLY A 733 58.63 -47.58 10.65
CA GLY A 733 58.01 -46.44 11.26
C GLY A 733 58.92 -45.23 11.14
N GLY A 734 58.41 -44.12 10.80
CA GLY A 734 59.17 -42.89 10.67
C GLY A 734 58.33 -41.64 10.97
N ARG A 735 59.00 -40.66 11.57
CA ARG A 735 58.50 -39.36 11.79
C ARG A 735 59.33 -38.34 11.07
N TYR A 736 58.74 -37.55 10.20
CA TYR A 736 59.48 -36.61 9.36
C TYR A 736 58.97 -35.19 9.59
N HIS A 737 59.90 -34.24 9.67
CA HIS A 737 59.65 -32.81 9.72
C HIS A 737 60.54 -32.15 8.68
N TYR A 738 59.93 -31.38 7.80
CA TYR A 738 60.71 -30.65 6.79
C TYR A 738 59.86 -29.43 6.29
N THR A 739 60.49 -28.52 5.59
CA THR A 739 59.84 -27.40 4.98
C THR A 739 59.82 -27.56 3.45
N ALA A 740 58.66 -27.63 2.86
CA ALA A 740 58.50 -27.67 1.40
C ALA A 740 58.37 -26.26 0.85
N ALA A 741 58.99 -26.01 -0.34
CA ALA A 741 58.99 -24.72 -1.04
C ALA A 741 59.41 -23.50 -0.17
N GLY A 742 60.16 -23.71 0.88
CA GLY A 742 60.62 -22.67 1.80
C GLY A 742 59.55 -22.13 2.77
N GLN A 743 58.26 -22.46 2.59
CA GLN A 743 57.17 -21.85 3.33
C GLN A 743 56.16 -22.84 3.97
N LEU A 744 56.14 -24.11 3.51
CA LEU A 744 55.20 -25.11 4.02
C LEU A 744 55.88 -26.04 5.02
N ALA A 745 55.67 -25.82 6.29
CA ALA A 745 56.16 -26.72 7.34
C ALA A 745 55.35 -28.03 7.32
N GLN A 746 56.06 -29.17 7.19
CA GLN A 746 55.46 -30.49 7.05
C GLN A 746 55.75 -31.35 8.24
N HIS A 747 54.76 -32.05 8.70
CA HIS A 747 54.88 -33.12 9.66
C HIS A 747 54.27 -34.40 9.09
N GLU A 748 54.98 -35.54 9.19
CA GLU A 748 54.53 -36.80 8.60
C GLU A 748 54.93 -37.98 9.53
N ASP A 749 53.94 -38.79 9.87
CA ASP A 749 54.08 -40.03 10.56
C ASP A 749 53.78 -41.20 9.60
N THR A 750 54.73 -42.03 9.37
CA THR A 750 54.63 -43.18 8.46
C THR A 750 54.72 -44.50 9.22
N SER A 751 53.87 -45.42 8.86
CA SER A 751 53.87 -46.81 9.32
C SER A 751 53.66 -47.75 8.13
N THR A 752 54.68 -48.60 7.86
CA THR A 752 54.59 -49.57 6.77
C THR A 752 54.92 -50.95 7.31
N VAL A 753 54.06 -51.89 6.96
CA VAL A 753 54.28 -53.32 7.25
C VAL A 753 54.37 -54.06 5.92
N GLN A 754 55.49 -54.80 5.72
CA GLN A 754 55.64 -55.59 4.52
C GLN A 754 55.97 -57.04 4.96
N LEU A 755 55.33 -58.00 4.32
CA LEU A 755 55.54 -59.40 4.48
C LEU A 755 55.99 -59.95 3.14
N SER A 756 57.22 -60.55 3.09
CA SER A 756 57.74 -61.20 1.90
C SER A 756 58.18 -62.61 2.22
N GLY A 757 58.11 -63.46 1.23
CA GLY A 757 58.50 -64.79 1.39
C GLY A 757 58.81 -65.48 0.07
N ASN A 758 59.79 -66.39 0.12
CA ASN A 758 60.20 -67.22 -1.03
C ASN A 758 59.18 -68.38 -1.16
N LEU A 759 58.58 -68.48 -2.31
CA LEU A 759 57.59 -69.53 -2.64
C LEU A 759 58.34 -70.73 -3.31
N PHE A 760 59.34 -70.44 -4.11
CA PHE A 760 60.08 -71.40 -4.88
C PHE A 760 61.57 -70.97 -4.86
N SER A 761 62.47 -71.99 -4.74
CA SER A 761 63.88 -71.83 -4.90
C SER A 761 64.52 -73.01 -5.65
N GLY A 762 65.53 -72.78 -6.36
CA GLY A 762 66.22 -73.85 -7.08
C GLY A 762 67.70 -73.46 -7.37
N HIS A 763 68.44 -74.40 -7.82
CA HIS A 763 69.86 -74.20 -8.22
C HIS A 763 69.96 -74.25 -9.75
N TRP A 764 70.90 -73.52 -10.29
CA TRP A 764 71.32 -73.58 -11.69
C TRP A 764 72.84 -73.71 -11.78
N GLY A 765 73.32 -74.81 -12.29
CA GLY A 765 74.69 -75.06 -12.27
C GLY A 765 75.26 -75.45 -10.82
N ASP A 766 76.55 -75.50 -10.66
CA ASP A 766 77.16 -75.86 -9.35
C ASP A 766 77.15 -74.69 -8.35
N ASP A 767 77.12 -73.43 -8.84
CA ASP A 767 77.31 -72.24 -7.98
C ASP A 767 76.20 -71.19 -8.07
N GLY A 768 75.02 -71.48 -8.71
CA GLY A 768 73.96 -70.51 -8.88
C GLY A 768 72.70 -70.93 -8.14
N GLU A 769 72.06 -70.00 -7.53
CA GLU A 769 70.69 -70.12 -6.90
C GLU A 769 69.71 -69.07 -7.50
N TRP A 770 68.47 -69.47 -7.61
CA TRP A 770 67.39 -68.60 -7.89
C TRP A 770 66.26 -68.76 -6.89
N MET A 771 65.57 -67.68 -6.63
CA MET A 771 64.42 -67.64 -5.74
C MET A 771 63.34 -66.85 -6.38
N LEU A 772 62.07 -67.31 -6.25
CA LEU A 772 60.88 -66.60 -6.64
C LEU A 772 59.97 -66.45 -5.41
N GLY A 773 59.61 -65.24 -5.08
CA GLY A 773 58.85 -64.94 -3.88
C GLY A 773 57.64 -64.05 -4.16
N ILE A 774 56.88 -63.87 -3.14
CA ILE A 774 55.75 -62.95 -3.10
C ILE A 774 56.01 -61.92 -1.99
N VAL A 775 55.55 -60.65 -2.24
CA VAL A 775 55.56 -59.62 -1.24
C VAL A 775 54.18 -59.01 -1.14
N GLY A 776 53.69 -58.78 0.05
CA GLY A 776 52.51 -58.05 0.38
C GLY A 776 52.83 -56.97 1.40
N GLY A 777 52.19 -55.83 1.30
CA GLY A 777 52.41 -54.72 2.21
C GLY A 777 51.20 -53.86 2.43
N TYR A 778 51.20 -53.22 3.58
CA TYR A 778 50.28 -52.20 4.00
C TYR A 778 51.03 -50.96 4.50
N SER A 779 50.66 -49.77 4.05
CA SER A 779 51.20 -48.50 4.56
C SER A 779 50.11 -47.58 4.97
N ASP A 780 50.28 -47.00 6.15
CA ASP A 780 49.42 -45.85 6.61
C ASP A 780 50.39 -44.70 6.92
N ASN A 781 50.10 -43.60 6.26
CA ASN A 781 50.83 -42.36 6.43
C ASN A 781 49.83 -41.28 6.80
N GLN A 782 50.10 -40.55 7.87
CA GLN A 782 49.33 -39.42 8.36
C GLN A 782 50.25 -38.23 8.55
N GLY A 783 49.78 -37.04 8.19
CA GLY A 783 50.59 -35.85 8.34
C GLY A 783 49.74 -34.58 8.36
N ASP A 784 50.40 -33.49 8.64
CA ASP A 784 49.89 -32.16 8.54
C ASP A 784 50.89 -31.23 7.84
N SER A 785 50.30 -30.24 7.15
CA SER A 785 51.03 -29.15 6.51
C SER A 785 50.58 -27.84 7.09
N ARG A 786 51.51 -26.90 7.32
CA ARG A 786 51.22 -25.55 7.77
C ARG A 786 51.94 -24.53 6.90
N SER A 787 51.21 -23.54 6.37
CA SER A 787 51.86 -22.40 5.74
C SER A 787 52.42 -21.44 6.79
N ASN A 788 53.70 -21.10 6.64
CA ASN A 788 54.37 -20.12 7.51
C ASN A 788 53.98 -18.68 7.17
N MET A 789 53.41 -18.46 5.97
CA MET A 789 52.98 -17.12 5.48
C MET A 789 51.57 -16.81 5.95
N THR A 790 50.62 -17.71 5.73
CA THR A 790 49.21 -17.50 6.06
C THR A 790 48.78 -18.18 7.36
N GLY A 791 49.59 -19.07 7.92
CA GLY A 791 49.21 -19.85 9.10
C GLY A 791 48.19 -20.94 8.83
N THR A 792 47.77 -21.16 7.58
CA THR A 792 46.85 -22.21 7.16
C THR A 792 47.35 -23.57 7.50
N ARG A 793 46.46 -24.54 7.75
CA ARG A 793 46.78 -25.94 8.03
C ARG A 793 45.94 -26.85 7.13
N ALA A 794 46.54 -27.97 6.75
CA ALA A 794 45.89 -29.06 6.05
C ALA A 794 46.38 -30.40 6.58
N ASP A 795 45.45 -31.24 6.94
CA ASP A 795 45.78 -32.63 7.33
C ASP A 795 45.77 -33.50 6.08
N ASN A 796 46.65 -34.51 6.06
CA ASN A 796 46.72 -35.47 4.98
C ASN A 796 46.80 -36.89 5.50
N GLN A 797 46.26 -37.83 4.75
CA GLN A 797 46.37 -39.24 5.00
C GLN A 797 46.53 -40.01 3.68
N ASN A 798 47.44 -40.96 3.67
CA ASN A 798 47.62 -41.86 2.56
C ASN A 798 47.68 -43.31 3.06
N ARG A 799 46.84 -44.18 2.50
CA ARG A 799 46.83 -45.61 2.77
C ARG A 799 47.13 -46.37 1.52
N GLY A 800 48.11 -47.26 1.58
CA GLY A 800 48.52 -48.03 0.43
C GLY A 800 48.56 -49.55 0.73
N TYR A 801 48.28 -50.32 -0.27
CA TYR A 801 48.44 -51.76 -0.27
C TYR A 801 49.36 -52.15 -1.44
N ALA A 802 50.23 -53.03 -1.24
CA ALA A 802 51.06 -53.54 -2.29
C ALA A 802 50.98 -55.07 -2.32
N VAL A 803 51.02 -55.65 -3.51
CA VAL A 803 51.33 -57.07 -3.74
C VAL A 803 52.26 -57.14 -4.94
N GLY A 804 53.25 -57.98 -4.82
CA GLY A 804 54.26 -58.12 -5.89
C GLY A 804 54.95 -59.51 -5.87
N LEU A 805 55.62 -59.75 -6.96
CA LEU A 805 56.52 -60.92 -7.08
C LEU A 805 57.98 -60.49 -6.93
N THR A 806 58.74 -61.17 -6.23
CA THR A 806 60.16 -60.98 -6.12
C THR A 806 60.92 -62.15 -6.78
N SER A 807 61.94 -61.79 -7.52
CA SER A 807 62.84 -62.78 -8.13
C SER A 807 64.30 -62.41 -7.86
N SER A 808 65.07 -63.34 -7.36
CA SER A 808 66.45 -63.13 -7.04
C SER A 808 67.34 -64.26 -7.59
N TRP A 809 68.44 -63.91 -8.13
CA TRP A 809 69.44 -64.79 -8.65
C TRP A 809 70.82 -64.52 -7.97
N TYR A 810 71.40 -65.55 -7.47
CA TYR A 810 72.70 -65.46 -6.83
C TYR A 810 73.70 -66.41 -7.48
N GLN A 811 74.85 -65.91 -7.67
CA GLN A 811 75.99 -66.77 -8.14
C GLN A 811 77.04 -66.65 -7.05
N HIS A 812 77.41 -67.79 -6.47
CA HIS A 812 78.53 -67.88 -5.52
C HIS A 812 79.80 -67.96 -6.37
N GLY A 813 80.62 -66.93 -6.24
CA GLY A 813 81.93 -66.82 -6.94
C GLY A 813 83.12 -66.89 -5.95
#